data_719303ba298594c310d422a1333f2e96
#
_entry.id   719303ba298594c310d422a1333f2e96
#
_cell.length_a   1.000
_cell.length_b   1.000
_cell.length_c   1.000
_cell.angle_alpha   90.00
_cell.angle_beta   90.00
_cell.angle_gamma   90.00
#
_symmetry.space_group_name_H-M   'P 1'
#
loop_
_entity.id
_entity.type
_entity.pdbx_description
1 polymer ?
#
loop_
_entity_poly.entity_id
_entity_poly.type
_entity_poly.pdbx_seq_one_letter_code
_entity_poly.pdbx_strand_id
1 'polypeptide(L)'
;MAAVLAWVVAAAVVLLPLGGPGAQPARAATGQSFEGPARWDPATWTEGPLGSITVSQVSGLTNQVVHVSWTGFTPTVDIYGNPVGAVTTKDTGPDNVMDNRALYAVRIYQCRGEKPAVTDCYGSSLYGQDPAKGFLQPGPQGNTNVPEFPSNMAIGATHPDGTGEADIELWTAQQSQTLGCDPAHKCSLVVEPNYGGDSLGAYSFPDSQINCDDHSADADNEFNTATDATVERNMFRVDGKLMRSGEACAWARHVTIPLDFAPTTDDCKAGDAAFSALGLEMADRAMAQWRTGACLAANPVQVQYSVGNGEPQSRQAFLDRSGADVALTSIPDRNPPSRPYVYAPLANSAISVVFVVDDAATSRQVRRMRLNQRLLAKMLTQSYRYYQDDTDTVRGNPMCLFEDEEFRRLNADVATGTTWPSCGNAPISAPVVVGGTTDLVHRLTEWIAADPDAAQFLHGATDPWGTHLNTKFLPSVYGGYPVDSFQALDYTGENSHKQYEWNPVLGGLGQVLRMTLQSQLSCQLPYVDATGQHRKCYRMINGQRSLFAVMDSGDAQAMSLPEAELPNPAGGFTTPTISSMQAAVHDMPLDEATGTQQLPYDDPDSAYAKDPKAYPLTMVQYAMLPTEGLGQAKSEAVSGFVRTVTDPDRGQVYGRGAGQLAIGYAGLDKAQTAQAKAAVDHVAA
;
A
#
# COMPACT_ATOMS: atom_id res chain seq x y z
N MET A 1 26.44 -25.81 62.07
CA MET A 1 26.61 -26.51 60.78
C MET A 1 25.79 -25.77 59.77
N ALA A 2 26.45 -24.93 58.98
CA ALA A 2 25.84 -24.08 57.98
C ALA A 2 25.82 -24.79 56.61
N ALA A 3 24.70 -24.91 55.97
CA ALA A 3 24.57 -25.37 54.62
C ALA A 3 24.48 -24.17 53.64
N VAL A 4 25.47 -24.08 52.77
CA VAL A 4 25.57 -23.07 51.71
C VAL A 4 24.80 -23.59 50.51
N LEU A 5 23.76 -22.84 50.08
CA LEU A 5 23.08 -23.07 48.79
C LEU A 5 23.82 -22.30 47.68
N ALA A 6 24.41 -23.00 46.73
CA ALA A 6 25.01 -22.44 45.54
C ALA A 6 23.94 -22.33 44.43
N TRP A 7 23.70 -21.09 43.92
CA TRP A 7 22.90 -20.82 42.73
C TRP A 7 23.76 -21.01 41.49
N VAL A 8 23.41 -21.95 40.67
CA VAL A 8 24.00 -22.11 39.33
C VAL A 8 23.16 -21.26 38.36
N VAL A 9 23.73 -20.18 37.86
CA VAL A 9 23.17 -19.40 36.75
C VAL A 9 23.62 -20.08 35.45
N ALA A 10 22.71 -20.73 34.77
CA ALA A 10 22.95 -21.25 33.42
C ALA A 10 22.77 -20.10 32.41
N ALA A 11 23.89 -19.60 31.88
CA ALA A 11 23.86 -18.68 30.74
C ALA A 11 23.58 -19.51 29.47
N ALA A 12 22.40 -19.36 28.92
CA ALA A 12 22.06 -19.86 27.60
C ALA A 12 22.71 -18.98 26.53
N VAL A 13 23.79 -19.44 25.93
CA VAL A 13 24.39 -18.84 24.74
C VAL A 13 23.49 -19.20 23.56
N VAL A 14 22.69 -18.25 23.08
CA VAL A 14 21.95 -18.38 21.83
C VAL A 14 22.95 -18.17 20.69
N LEU A 15 23.34 -19.26 20.06
CA LEU A 15 24.06 -19.24 18.78
C LEU A 15 23.06 -18.81 17.69
N LEU A 16 23.16 -17.55 17.27
CA LEU A 16 22.50 -17.08 16.06
C LEU A 16 23.20 -17.69 14.85
N PRO A 17 22.49 -18.34 13.92
CA PRO A 17 23.10 -18.76 12.67
C PRO A 17 23.45 -17.51 11.85
N LEU A 18 24.70 -17.42 11.43
CA LEU A 18 25.17 -16.48 10.43
C LEU A 18 24.47 -16.82 9.11
N GLY A 19 23.38 -16.14 8.82
CA GLY A 19 22.72 -16.21 7.53
C GLY A 19 23.59 -15.56 6.45
N GLY A 20 23.74 -16.26 5.34
CA GLY A 20 24.43 -15.75 4.16
C GLY A 20 23.74 -14.53 3.56
N PRO A 21 24.39 -13.76 2.70
CA PRO A 21 23.86 -12.55 2.12
C PRO A 21 22.68 -12.89 1.17
N GLY A 22 21.49 -12.40 1.50
CA GLY A 22 20.35 -12.47 0.59
C GLY A 22 19.00 -12.88 1.18
N ALA A 23 18.91 -13.29 2.42
CA ALA A 23 17.61 -13.48 3.07
C ALA A 23 17.25 -12.20 3.83
N GLN A 24 16.37 -11.37 3.25
CA GLN A 24 15.53 -10.57 4.15
C GLN A 24 14.83 -11.57 5.07
N PRO A 25 14.87 -11.38 6.40
CA PRO A 25 13.99 -12.16 7.23
C PRO A 25 12.58 -11.89 6.70
N ALA A 26 11.88 -12.96 6.30
CA ALA A 26 10.44 -12.93 6.38
C ALA A 26 10.15 -12.18 7.67
N ARG A 27 9.35 -11.08 7.61
CA ARG A 27 9.02 -10.31 8.80
C ARG A 27 8.68 -11.32 9.87
N ALA A 28 9.66 -11.65 10.71
CA ALA A 28 9.39 -12.40 11.90
C ALA A 28 8.36 -11.55 12.60
N ALA A 29 7.16 -12.06 12.69
CA ALA A 29 6.06 -11.38 13.34
C ALA A 29 6.47 -11.17 14.81
N THR A 30 7.12 -10.07 15.08
CA THR A 30 7.23 -9.51 16.43
C THR A 30 5.86 -8.92 16.80
N GLY A 31 4.80 -9.52 16.25
CA GLY A 31 3.43 -9.15 16.50
C GLY A 31 3.01 -9.55 17.90
N GLN A 32 2.04 -8.85 18.42
CA GLN A 32 1.40 -9.21 19.66
C GLN A 32 0.39 -10.32 19.41
N SER A 33 0.46 -11.39 20.22
CA SER A 33 -0.45 -12.51 20.14
C SER A 33 -1.57 -12.40 21.15
N PHE A 34 -2.76 -12.82 20.75
CA PHE A 34 -3.98 -12.82 21.52
C PHE A 34 -4.62 -14.21 21.42
N GLU A 35 -5.38 -14.56 22.45
CA GLU A 35 -6.22 -15.74 22.41
C GLU A 35 -7.32 -15.56 21.35
N GLY A 36 -7.48 -16.54 20.49
CA GLY A 36 -8.52 -16.59 19.46
C GLY A 36 -9.79 -17.28 19.96
N PRO A 37 -10.85 -17.30 19.13
CA PRO A 37 -12.06 -18.06 19.44
C PRO A 37 -11.78 -19.57 19.46
N ALA A 38 -12.65 -20.31 20.11
CA ALA A 38 -12.63 -21.77 20.03
C ALA A 38 -12.86 -22.22 18.58
N ARG A 39 -12.10 -23.23 18.15
CA ARG A 39 -12.31 -23.83 16.84
C ARG A 39 -13.68 -24.53 16.80
N TRP A 40 -14.48 -24.19 15.82
CA TRP A 40 -15.74 -24.88 15.56
C TRP A 40 -15.51 -26.12 14.74
N ASP A 41 -16.07 -27.26 15.17
CA ASP A 41 -16.09 -28.49 14.38
C ASP A 41 -17.49 -28.67 13.74
N PRO A 42 -17.62 -28.43 12.42
CA PRO A 42 -18.90 -28.52 11.76
C PRO A 42 -19.42 -29.95 11.62
N ALA A 43 -18.59 -30.97 11.82
CA ALA A 43 -19.02 -32.38 11.75
C ALA A 43 -19.66 -32.87 13.05
N THR A 44 -19.15 -32.36 14.17
CA THR A 44 -19.63 -32.76 15.51
C THR A 44 -20.44 -31.68 16.22
N TRP A 45 -20.46 -30.47 15.68
CA TRP A 45 -21.14 -29.29 16.23
C TRP A 45 -20.62 -28.92 17.62
N THR A 46 -19.34 -29.07 17.82
CA THR A 46 -18.71 -28.81 19.11
C THR A 46 -17.57 -27.82 18.98
N GLU A 47 -17.31 -27.11 20.07
CA GLU A 47 -16.15 -26.27 20.20
C GLU A 47 -14.93 -27.11 20.59
N GLY A 48 -13.83 -26.84 19.89
CA GLY A 48 -12.51 -27.42 20.13
C GLY A 48 -11.59 -26.49 20.93
N PRO A 49 -10.28 -26.67 20.79
CA PRO A 49 -9.30 -25.79 21.44
C PRO A 49 -9.42 -24.34 20.97
N LEU A 50 -8.99 -23.42 21.83
CA LEU A 50 -8.87 -22.00 21.48
C LEU A 50 -7.80 -21.81 20.40
N GLY A 51 -8.10 -20.94 19.45
CA GLY A 51 -7.15 -20.49 18.43
C GLY A 51 -6.21 -19.42 18.96
N SER A 52 -5.37 -18.90 18.10
CA SER A 52 -4.49 -17.75 18.37
C SER A 52 -4.56 -16.76 17.24
N ILE A 53 -4.52 -15.49 17.57
CA ILE A 53 -4.46 -14.35 16.64
C ILE A 53 -3.17 -13.60 16.89
N THR A 54 -2.43 -13.24 15.83
CA THR A 54 -1.26 -12.39 15.93
C THR A 54 -1.47 -11.16 15.06
N VAL A 55 -1.27 -9.98 15.66
CA VAL A 55 -1.35 -8.68 14.96
C VAL A 55 0.04 -8.06 14.93
N SER A 56 0.50 -7.64 13.77
CA SER A 56 1.87 -7.11 13.59
C SER A 56 2.16 -5.87 14.42
N GLN A 57 1.13 -5.05 14.72
CA GLN A 57 1.26 -3.88 15.57
C GLN A 57 -0.12 -3.44 16.08
N VAL A 58 -0.19 -3.04 17.37
CA VAL A 58 -1.42 -2.57 18.04
C VAL A 58 -1.25 -1.23 18.76
N SER A 59 -0.04 -0.67 18.81
CA SER A 59 0.24 0.60 19.50
C SER A 59 1.14 1.51 18.68
N GLY A 60 1.07 2.82 18.94
CA GLY A 60 1.76 3.84 18.15
C GLY A 60 1.30 3.84 16.70
N LEU A 61 0.02 3.59 16.48
CA LEU A 61 -0.56 3.43 15.16
C LEU A 61 -0.77 4.78 14.46
N THR A 62 -0.56 4.78 13.18
CA THR A 62 -0.90 5.87 12.26
C THR A 62 -1.79 5.30 11.16
N ASN A 63 -2.07 6.05 10.10
CA ASN A 63 -2.65 5.44 8.91
C ASN A 63 -1.66 4.45 8.28
N GLN A 64 -1.91 3.18 8.47
CA GLN A 64 -1.02 2.09 8.08
C GLN A 64 -1.79 0.78 7.90
N VAL A 65 -1.20 -0.17 7.21
CA VAL A 65 -1.68 -1.55 7.19
C VAL A 65 -1.04 -2.35 8.32
N VAL A 66 -1.84 -3.15 9.01
CA VAL A 66 -1.38 -4.19 9.92
C VAL A 66 -1.69 -5.56 9.35
N HIS A 67 -0.76 -6.48 9.56
CA HIS A 67 -0.94 -7.87 9.21
C HIS A 67 -1.58 -8.62 10.38
N VAL A 68 -2.65 -9.36 10.11
CA VAL A 68 -3.36 -10.19 11.06
C VAL A 68 -3.25 -11.64 10.59
N SER A 69 -2.72 -12.50 11.41
CA SER A 69 -2.65 -13.93 11.15
C SER A 69 -3.28 -14.72 12.29
N TRP A 70 -3.80 -15.90 11.99
CA TRP A 70 -4.42 -16.76 12.99
C TRP A 70 -4.07 -18.23 12.77
N THR A 71 -4.21 -18.98 13.84
CA THR A 71 -4.02 -20.43 13.85
C THR A 71 -5.10 -21.10 14.68
N GLY A 72 -5.41 -22.35 14.37
CA GLY A 72 -6.41 -23.12 15.12
C GLY A 72 -7.86 -22.76 14.80
N PHE A 73 -8.11 -22.05 13.70
CA PHE A 73 -9.47 -21.71 13.28
C PHE A 73 -10.07 -22.82 12.41
N THR A 74 -11.40 -22.79 12.27
CA THR A 74 -12.12 -23.69 11.36
C THR A 74 -11.76 -23.39 9.92
N PRO A 75 -11.35 -24.40 9.11
CA PRO A 75 -11.06 -24.19 7.70
C PRO A 75 -12.24 -23.63 6.92
N THR A 76 -11.97 -22.66 6.06
CA THR A 76 -12.95 -22.09 5.14
C THR A 76 -13.21 -23.07 4.01
N VAL A 77 -14.47 -23.39 3.77
CA VAL A 77 -14.89 -24.35 2.74
C VAL A 77 -16.02 -23.75 1.88
N ASP A 78 -16.21 -24.31 0.70
CA ASP A 78 -17.40 -24.04 -0.10
C ASP A 78 -18.62 -24.80 0.45
N ILE A 79 -19.79 -24.61 -0.16
CA ILE A 79 -21.03 -25.27 0.21
C ILE A 79 -20.99 -26.83 0.07
N TYR A 80 -19.97 -27.35 -0.61
CA TYR A 80 -19.76 -28.79 -0.80
C TYR A 80 -18.69 -29.33 0.15
N GLY A 81 -18.13 -28.49 1.04
CA GLY A 81 -17.08 -28.87 1.99
C GLY A 81 -15.66 -28.87 1.40
N ASN A 82 -15.45 -28.37 0.19
CA ASN A 82 -14.12 -28.27 -0.39
C ASN A 82 -13.38 -27.03 0.15
N PRO A 83 -12.07 -27.12 0.42
CA PRO A 83 -11.30 -25.98 0.87
C PRO A 83 -11.36 -24.80 -0.11
N VAL A 84 -11.57 -23.61 0.41
CA VAL A 84 -11.57 -22.36 -0.35
C VAL A 84 -10.26 -21.66 -0.12
N GLY A 85 -9.49 -21.42 -1.20
CA GLY A 85 -8.21 -20.71 -1.14
C GLY A 85 -8.35 -19.23 -0.85
N ALA A 86 -9.45 -18.62 -1.30
CA ALA A 86 -9.76 -17.22 -1.06
C ALA A 86 -11.26 -16.98 -0.99
N VAL A 87 -11.65 -15.90 -0.31
CA VAL A 87 -13.04 -15.43 -0.28
C VAL A 87 -13.17 -14.26 -1.25
N THR A 88 -14.10 -14.36 -2.17
CA THR A 88 -14.39 -13.29 -3.13
C THR A 88 -15.52 -12.41 -2.64
N THR A 89 -15.44 -11.14 -2.97
CA THR A 89 -16.50 -10.15 -2.74
C THR A 89 -17.24 -9.82 -4.02
N LYS A 90 -16.89 -10.49 -5.11
CA LYS A 90 -17.47 -10.20 -6.42
C LYS A 90 -18.81 -10.89 -6.57
N ASP A 91 -19.76 -10.11 -6.99
CA ASP A 91 -21.07 -10.56 -7.43
C ASP A 91 -21.03 -10.77 -8.95
N THR A 92 -21.33 -11.96 -9.44
CA THR A 92 -21.04 -12.37 -10.83
C THR A 92 -22.20 -12.38 -11.75
N GLY A 93 -23.34 -11.97 -11.37
CA GLY A 93 -24.44 -12.09 -12.30
C GLY A 93 -25.61 -11.18 -12.05
N PRO A 94 -26.57 -11.17 -12.97
CA PRO A 94 -27.84 -10.48 -12.80
C PRO A 94 -28.61 -10.97 -11.56
N ASP A 95 -28.25 -12.16 -11.06
CA ASP A 95 -28.89 -12.80 -9.92
C ASP A 95 -28.19 -12.55 -8.59
N ASN A 96 -27.13 -11.74 -8.59
CA ASN A 96 -26.34 -11.40 -7.40
C ASN A 96 -25.76 -12.61 -6.65
N VAL A 97 -25.41 -13.66 -7.38
CA VAL A 97 -24.80 -14.85 -6.83
C VAL A 97 -23.29 -14.64 -6.73
N MET A 98 -22.75 -14.83 -5.54
CA MET A 98 -21.30 -14.74 -5.35
C MET A 98 -20.59 -15.89 -6.08
N ASP A 99 -19.49 -15.56 -6.78
CA ASP A 99 -18.68 -16.54 -7.50
C ASP A 99 -18.08 -17.60 -6.59
N ASN A 100 -17.76 -17.18 -5.37
CA ASN A 100 -17.08 -18.03 -4.41
C ASN A 100 -17.85 -18.02 -3.11
N ARG A 101 -18.57 -19.08 -2.88
CA ARG A 101 -19.45 -19.27 -1.73
C ARG A 101 -18.63 -19.92 -0.63
N ALA A 102 -18.32 -19.15 0.41
CA ALA A 102 -17.45 -19.59 1.49
C ALA A 102 -18.17 -19.66 2.82
N LEU A 103 -18.00 -20.79 3.51
CA LEU A 103 -18.40 -20.98 4.90
C LEU A 103 -17.19 -20.85 5.80
N TYR A 104 -17.38 -20.37 7.00
CA TYR A 104 -16.36 -20.24 8.05
C TYR A 104 -15.23 -19.27 7.72
N ALA A 105 -15.49 -18.27 6.90
CA ALA A 105 -14.55 -17.19 6.65
C ALA A 105 -14.39 -16.29 7.88
N VAL A 106 -13.28 -15.55 7.94
CA VAL A 106 -12.96 -14.66 9.05
C VAL A 106 -13.12 -13.22 8.58
N ARG A 107 -13.92 -12.43 9.29
CA ARG A 107 -14.07 -10.99 9.08
C ARG A 107 -13.20 -10.22 10.07
N ILE A 108 -12.61 -9.14 9.62
CA ILE A 108 -11.77 -8.27 10.42
C ILE A 108 -12.22 -6.83 10.22
N TYR A 109 -12.44 -6.11 11.32
CA TYR A 109 -12.93 -4.74 11.30
C TYR A 109 -12.11 -3.84 12.19
N GLN A 110 -12.00 -2.58 11.81
CA GLN A 110 -11.66 -1.53 12.75
C GLN A 110 -12.95 -0.94 13.34
N CYS A 111 -13.02 -0.85 14.65
CA CYS A 111 -14.18 -0.38 15.39
C CYS A 111 -13.79 0.74 16.35
N ARG A 112 -14.70 1.68 16.62
CA ARG A 112 -14.52 2.68 17.68
C ARG A 112 -14.81 2.06 19.05
N GLY A 113 -14.09 2.52 20.05
CA GLY A 113 -14.25 2.08 21.43
C GLY A 113 -13.43 0.83 21.78
N GLU A 114 -13.31 0.57 23.09
CA GLU A 114 -12.55 -0.58 23.62
C GLU A 114 -13.41 -1.85 23.69
N LYS A 115 -14.72 -1.70 23.74
CA LYS A 115 -15.69 -2.78 23.77
C LYS A 115 -16.81 -2.47 22.77
N PRO A 116 -16.49 -2.58 21.47
CA PRO A 116 -17.43 -2.17 20.44
C PRO A 116 -18.64 -3.10 20.38
N ALA A 117 -19.80 -2.54 20.11
CA ALA A 117 -20.88 -3.25 19.52
C ALA A 117 -20.65 -3.35 17.97
N VAL A 118 -21.39 -4.23 17.31
CA VAL A 118 -21.30 -4.35 15.84
C VAL A 118 -21.56 -3.01 15.13
N THR A 119 -22.41 -2.16 15.70
CA THR A 119 -22.73 -0.82 15.20
C THR A 119 -21.58 0.19 15.35
N ASP A 120 -20.54 -0.13 16.10
CA ASP A 120 -19.36 0.71 16.27
C ASP A 120 -18.26 0.39 15.25
N CYS A 121 -18.48 -0.62 14.40
CA CYS A 121 -17.54 -1.04 13.38
C CYS A 121 -17.91 -0.41 12.05
N TYR A 122 -17.03 0.47 11.57
CA TYR A 122 -17.26 1.22 10.35
C TYR A 122 -16.27 0.82 9.27
N GLY A 123 -16.83 0.67 8.08
CA GLY A 123 -16.04 0.76 6.89
C GLY A 123 -15.83 2.22 6.45
N SER A 124 -15.68 2.45 5.18
CA SER A 124 -15.46 3.76 4.60
C SER A 124 -16.74 4.61 4.58
N SER A 125 -16.56 5.94 4.60
CA SER A 125 -17.63 6.91 4.32
C SER A 125 -18.23 6.79 2.93
N LEU A 126 -17.68 5.95 2.05
CA LEU A 126 -18.25 5.62 0.75
C LEU A 126 -19.57 4.82 0.86
N TYR A 127 -19.76 4.15 1.97
CA TYR A 127 -21.03 3.52 2.29
C TYR A 127 -21.85 4.52 3.08
N GLY A 128 -22.99 4.89 2.54
CA GLY A 128 -23.92 5.77 3.24
C GLY A 128 -24.17 5.25 4.64
N GLN A 129 -23.94 6.07 5.64
CA GLN A 129 -24.32 5.77 7.01
C GLN A 129 -25.83 5.98 7.14
N ASP A 130 -26.53 5.03 7.71
CA ASP A 130 -27.84 5.28 8.28
C ASP A 130 -27.66 5.73 9.73
N PRO A 131 -27.77 7.03 10.03
CA PRO A 131 -27.55 7.53 11.40
C PRO A 131 -28.52 6.92 12.41
N ALA A 132 -29.69 6.48 11.95
CA ALA A 132 -30.69 5.87 12.81
C ALA A 132 -30.33 4.44 13.23
N LYS A 133 -29.48 3.80 12.44
CA LYS A 133 -29.04 2.42 12.71
C LYS A 133 -27.58 2.33 13.18
N GLY A 134 -26.84 3.44 13.13
CA GLY A 134 -25.45 3.49 13.57
C GLY A 134 -24.51 2.57 12.79
N PHE A 135 -24.95 2.08 11.62
CA PHE A 135 -24.29 1.05 10.86
C PHE A 135 -24.06 1.48 9.42
N LEU A 136 -23.02 0.96 8.83
CA LEU A 136 -22.78 1.12 7.41
C LEU A 136 -23.88 0.42 6.63
N GLN A 137 -24.69 1.21 5.96
CA GLN A 137 -25.61 0.70 4.98
C GLN A 137 -24.87 0.61 3.64
N PRO A 138 -24.98 -0.49 2.91
CA PRO A 138 -24.60 -0.49 1.51
C PRO A 138 -25.47 0.56 0.81
N GLY A 139 -24.92 1.14 -0.25
CA GLY A 139 -25.58 2.15 -1.06
C GLY A 139 -27.01 1.82 -1.44
N PRO A 140 -27.68 2.66 -2.20
CA PRO A 140 -29.13 2.63 -2.38
C PRO A 140 -29.62 1.22 -2.70
N GLN A 141 -30.58 0.80 -1.93
CA GLN A 141 -31.15 -0.54 -1.98
C GLN A 141 -31.61 -0.91 -3.39
N GLY A 142 -31.29 -2.11 -3.79
CA GLY A 142 -31.69 -2.65 -5.07
C GLY A 142 -30.64 -2.48 -6.17
N ASN A 143 -29.49 -1.95 -5.83
CA ASN A 143 -28.38 -1.89 -6.77
C ASN A 143 -27.54 -3.15 -6.70
N THR A 144 -27.43 -3.82 -7.80
CA THR A 144 -26.63 -5.02 -8.05
C THR A 144 -25.12 -4.79 -7.94
N ASN A 145 -24.71 -3.56 -7.65
CA ASN A 145 -23.30 -3.24 -7.48
C ASN A 145 -22.84 -3.74 -6.12
N VAL A 146 -21.91 -4.68 -6.15
CA VAL A 146 -21.19 -5.11 -4.96
C VAL A 146 -20.59 -3.90 -4.29
N PRO A 147 -20.88 -3.63 -3.02
CA PRO A 147 -20.25 -2.55 -2.31
C PRO A 147 -18.74 -2.78 -2.28
N GLU A 148 -17.99 -1.77 -2.68
CA GLU A 148 -16.54 -1.80 -2.51
C GLU A 148 -16.23 -1.88 -1.03
N PHE A 149 -15.42 -2.87 -0.63
CA PHE A 149 -14.94 -2.92 0.73
C PHE A 149 -14.06 -1.73 1.01
N PRO A 150 -14.27 -1.06 2.11
CA PRO A 150 -13.27 -0.16 2.61
C PRO A 150 -12.01 -0.94 2.98
N SER A 151 -10.85 -0.35 2.80
CA SER A 151 -9.57 -0.96 3.13
C SER A 151 -9.40 -1.22 4.65
N ASN A 152 -10.21 -0.59 5.50
CA ASN A 152 -10.26 -0.85 6.95
C ASN A 152 -11.21 -1.99 7.36
N MET A 153 -11.56 -2.83 6.41
CA MET A 153 -12.20 -4.12 6.61
C MET A 153 -11.46 -5.18 5.80
N ALA A 154 -11.35 -6.36 6.32
CA ALA A 154 -10.77 -7.48 5.60
C ALA A 154 -11.60 -8.75 5.80
N ILE A 155 -11.46 -9.67 4.86
CA ILE A 155 -11.98 -11.01 4.93
C ILE A 155 -10.87 -11.96 4.56
N GLY A 156 -10.65 -12.96 5.38
CA GLY A 156 -9.69 -13.99 5.12
C GLY A 156 -10.30 -15.39 5.11
N ALA A 157 -9.69 -16.26 4.33
CA ALA A 157 -9.95 -17.70 4.38
C ALA A 157 -9.00 -18.36 5.38
N THR A 158 -9.51 -19.36 6.09
CA THR A 158 -8.69 -20.26 6.89
C THR A 158 -8.33 -21.47 6.05
N HIS A 159 -7.05 -21.76 5.93
CA HIS A 159 -6.53 -22.91 5.19
C HIS A 159 -6.89 -24.25 5.91
N PRO A 160 -6.76 -25.40 5.22
CA PRO A 160 -7.06 -26.71 5.81
C PRO A 160 -6.28 -27.03 7.07
N ASP A 161 -5.08 -26.44 7.23
CA ASP A 161 -4.24 -26.59 8.43
C ASP A 161 -4.70 -25.73 9.62
N GLY A 162 -5.75 -24.94 9.45
CA GLY A 162 -6.28 -24.04 10.47
C GLY A 162 -5.56 -22.69 10.54
N THR A 163 -4.68 -22.39 9.61
CA THR A 163 -3.99 -21.08 9.52
C THR A 163 -4.69 -20.15 8.54
N GLY A 164 -4.58 -18.86 8.76
CA GLY A 164 -5.04 -17.85 7.82
C GLY A 164 -4.39 -16.51 8.08
N GLU A 165 -4.51 -15.60 7.14
CA GLU A 165 -3.95 -14.26 7.23
C GLU A 165 -4.78 -13.25 6.44
N ALA A 166 -4.73 -11.99 6.87
CA ALA A 166 -5.28 -10.86 6.13
C ALA A 166 -4.54 -9.58 6.49
N ASP A 167 -4.47 -8.66 5.56
CA ASP A 167 -3.98 -7.31 5.76
C ASP A 167 -5.16 -6.34 5.88
N ILE A 168 -5.12 -5.44 6.85
CA ILE A 168 -6.15 -4.44 7.08
C ILE A 168 -5.51 -3.06 7.28
N GLU A 169 -6.00 -2.05 6.57
CA GLU A 169 -5.62 -0.66 6.78
C GLU A 169 -6.29 -0.13 8.06
N LEU A 170 -5.51 0.48 8.93
CA LEU A 170 -6.04 1.20 10.09
C LEU A 170 -6.14 2.68 9.79
N TRP A 171 -7.30 3.24 10.08
CA TRP A 171 -7.64 4.63 9.87
C TRP A 171 -7.59 5.42 11.16
N THR A 172 -6.95 6.58 11.12
CA THR A 172 -7.03 7.57 12.18
C THR A 172 -8.27 8.45 12.01
N ALA A 173 -8.51 9.37 12.93
CA ALA A 173 -9.57 10.38 12.80
C ALA A 173 -9.45 11.20 11.51
N GLN A 174 -8.24 11.34 10.94
CA GLN A 174 -8.04 12.06 9.67
C GLN A 174 -8.65 11.33 8.46
N GLN A 175 -8.59 9.99 8.43
CA GLN A 175 -9.20 9.21 7.36
C GLN A 175 -10.70 9.00 7.61
N SER A 176 -11.12 8.91 8.85
CA SER A 176 -12.52 8.72 9.23
C SER A 176 -12.88 9.42 10.53
N GLN A 177 -13.49 10.58 10.42
CA GLN A 177 -14.00 11.31 11.58
C GLN A 177 -15.06 10.52 12.35
N THR A 178 -15.77 9.62 11.68
CA THR A 178 -16.82 8.80 12.31
C THR A 178 -16.23 7.70 13.19
N LEU A 179 -15.12 7.08 12.79
CA LEU A 179 -14.34 6.21 13.68
C LEU A 179 -13.70 7.02 14.80
N GLY A 180 -13.14 8.18 14.44
CA GLY A 180 -12.55 9.12 15.38
C GLY A 180 -11.36 8.56 16.16
N CYS A 181 -10.61 7.61 15.60
CA CYS A 181 -9.48 6.96 16.29
C CYS A 181 -8.30 7.91 16.43
N ASP A 182 -8.00 8.30 17.66
CA ASP A 182 -6.89 9.16 18.04
C ASP A 182 -6.39 8.82 19.45
N PRO A 183 -5.38 9.49 20.02
CA PRO A 183 -4.90 9.19 21.37
C PRO A 183 -5.96 9.32 22.47
N ALA A 184 -6.95 10.18 22.30
CA ALA A 184 -8.02 10.43 23.28
C ALA A 184 -9.22 9.48 23.09
N HIS A 185 -9.47 9.04 21.86
CA HIS A 185 -10.61 8.19 21.50
C HIS A 185 -10.12 6.81 21.06
N LYS A 186 -10.25 5.85 21.97
CA LYS A 186 -9.79 4.49 21.77
C LYS A 186 -10.61 3.77 20.70
N CYS A 187 -9.92 2.94 19.94
CA CYS A 187 -10.47 2.05 18.93
C CYS A 187 -10.01 0.61 19.18
N SER A 188 -10.58 -0.31 18.45
CA SER A 188 -10.22 -1.73 18.52
C SER A 188 -10.22 -2.37 17.13
N LEU A 189 -9.46 -3.44 17.03
CA LEU A 189 -9.53 -4.40 15.93
C LEU A 189 -10.43 -5.56 16.39
N VAL A 190 -11.43 -5.87 15.62
CA VAL A 190 -12.32 -7.00 15.87
C VAL A 190 -12.06 -8.08 14.85
N VAL A 191 -11.79 -9.29 15.31
CA VAL A 191 -11.68 -10.52 14.51
C VAL A 191 -12.89 -11.38 14.78
N GLU A 192 -13.72 -11.56 13.78
CA GLU A 192 -15.01 -12.25 13.85
C GLU A 192 -14.99 -13.47 12.93
N PRO A 193 -14.90 -14.69 13.49
CA PRO A 193 -15.05 -15.91 12.69
C PRO A 193 -16.52 -16.13 12.36
N ASN A 194 -16.83 -16.49 11.13
CA ASN A 194 -18.19 -16.86 10.73
C ASN A 194 -18.41 -18.36 10.95
N TYR A 195 -18.60 -18.75 12.20
CA TYR A 195 -18.87 -20.15 12.54
C TYR A 195 -20.36 -20.44 12.49
N GLY A 196 -20.71 -21.67 12.07
CA GLY A 196 -22.07 -22.10 11.83
C GLY A 196 -23.08 -21.81 12.95
N GLY A 197 -24.34 -21.84 12.61
CA GLY A 197 -25.46 -21.47 13.48
C GLY A 197 -25.99 -20.06 13.23
N ASP A 198 -25.29 -19.28 12.44
CA ASP A 198 -25.65 -17.88 12.13
C ASP A 198 -26.64 -17.74 10.97
N SER A 199 -26.79 -18.75 10.19
CA SER A 199 -27.08 -18.61 8.80
C SER A 199 -28.56 -18.35 8.47
N LEU A 200 -29.46 -18.94 9.16
CA LEU A 200 -30.91 -18.78 8.84
C LEU A 200 -31.65 -17.85 9.80
N GLY A 201 -31.19 -17.77 11.02
CA GLY A 201 -31.91 -17.06 12.07
C GLY A 201 -32.06 -15.59 11.83
N ALA A 202 -31.00 -14.96 11.35
CA ALA A 202 -30.93 -13.50 11.29
C ALA A 202 -31.87 -12.83 10.27
N TYR A 203 -32.29 -13.54 9.24
CA TYR A 203 -33.23 -12.97 8.27
C TYR A 203 -34.71 -13.23 8.63
N SER A 204 -34.97 -14.28 9.39
CA SER A 204 -36.34 -14.75 9.62
C SER A 204 -36.86 -14.50 11.02
N PHE A 205 -35.94 -14.24 11.97
CA PHE A 205 -36.31 -14.10 13.38
C PHE A 205 -35.72 -12.83 14.00
N PRO A 206 -36.42 -12.20 14.95
CA PRO A 206 -35.85 -11.16 15.79
C PRO A 206 -34.65 -11.71 16.57
N ASP A 207 -33.65 -10.88 16.83
CA ASP A 207 -32.41 -11.22 17.55
C ASP A 207 -32.65 -11.97 18.88
N SER A 208 -33.77 -11.70 19.54
CA SER A 208 -34.16 -12.37 20.79
C SER A 208 -34.58 -13.86 20.63
N GLN A 209 -34.67 -14.34 19.39
CA GLN A 209 -35.08 -15.73 19.10
C GLN A 209 -33.93 -16.54 18.50
N ILE A 210 -32.77 -15.94 18.30
CA ILE A 210 -31.58 -16.63 17.79
C ILE A 210 -30.92 -17.40 18.96
N ASN A 211 -30.87 -18.72 18.85
CA ASN A 211 -30.09 -19.52 19.77
C ASN A 211 -28.85 -20.05 19.09
N CYS A 212 -27.70 -19.47 19.41
CA CYS A 212 -26.43 -19.86 18.82
C CYS A 212 -25.95 -21.27 19.18
N ASP A 213 -26.59 -21.89 20.19
CA ASP A 213 -26.32 -23.26 20.63
C ASP A 213 -27.26 -24.28 20.00
N ASP A 214 -28.29 -23.81 19.29
CA ASP A 214 -29.26 -24.70 18.63
C ASP A 214 -28.90 -24.89 17.15
N HIS A 215 -28.16 -25.92 16.90
CA HIS A 215 -27.68 -26.28 15.56
C HIS A 215 -28.57 -27.27 14.84
N SER A 216 -29.69 -27.71 15.48
CA SER A 216 -30.42 -28.91 15.08
C SER A 216 -31.28 -28.76 13.83
N ALA A 217 -31.68 -27.55 13.46
CA ALA A 217 -32.65 -27.34 12.38
C ALA A 217 -32.05 -26.81 11.09
N ASP A 218 -30.89 -26.16 11.15
CA ASP A 218 -30.46 -25.29 10.09
C ASP A 218 -29.43 -25.90 9.17
N ALA A 219 -28.49 -26.69 9.66
CA ALA A 219 -27.45 -27.26 8.83
C ALA A 219 -27.97 -28.32 7.84
N ASP A 220 -28.86 -29.19 8.28
CA ASP A 220 -29.41 -30.22 7.39
C ASP A 220 -30.27 -29.64 6.27
N ASN A 221 -30.99 -28.58 6.54
CA ASN A 221 -31.80 -27.90 5.53
C ASN A 221 -30.99 -27.05 4.58
N GLU A 222 -29.90 -26.47 5.03
CA GLU A 222 -29.06 -25.58 4.24
C GLU A 222 -28.26 -26.33 3.19
N PHE A 223 -27.67 -27.45 3.55
CA PHE A 223 -26.86 -28.27 2.64
C PHE A 223 -27.68 -29.22 1.76
N ASN A 224 -28.86 -29.68 2.23
CA ASN A 224 -29.63 -30.70 1.53
C ASN A 224 -30.77 -30.15 0.67
N THR A 225 -31.25 -28.95 0.93
CA THR A 225 -32.38 -28.35 0.19
C THR A 225 -32.07 -26.93 -0.32
N ALA A 226 -30.79 -26.55 -0.36
CA ALA A 226 -30.39 -25.23 -0.73
C ALA A 226 -30.89 -24.88 -2.13
N THR A 227 -31.89 -24.04 -2.19
CA THR A 227 -32.13 -23.18 -3.35
C THR A 227 -31.05 -22.13 -3.37
N ASP A 228 -30.74 -21.58 -4.52
CA ASP A 228 -29.75 -20.51 -4.62
C ASP A 228 -29.99 -19.38 -3.60
N ALA A 229 -31.23 -19.01 -3.35
CA ALA A 229 -31.60 -18.03 -2.35
C ALA A 229 -31.34 -18.46 -0.89
N THR A 230 -31.42 -19.74 -0.59
CA THR A 230 -31.13 -20.28 0.75
C THR A 230 -29.63 -20.34 0.97
N VAL A 231 -28.93 -20.82 -0.04
CA VAL A 231 -27.46 -20.82 -0.07
C VAL A 231 -26.93 -19.40 0.05
N GLU A 232 -27.51 -18.43 -0.64
CA GLU A 232 -27.14 -17.02 -0.51
C GLU A 232 -27.34 -16.46 0.90
N ARG A 233 -28.34 -16.90 1.64
CA ARG A 233 -28.56 -16.46 3.02
C ARG A 233 -27.49 -17.00 3.98
N ASN A 234 -27.00 -18.18 3.71
CA ASN A 234 -26.11 -18.95 4.59
C ASN A 234 -24.65 -18.72 4.24
N MET A 235 -24.42 -18.06 3.12
CA MET A 235 -23.08 -17.78 2.71
C MET A 235 -22.57 -16.49 3.27
N PHE A 236 -21.28 -16.51 3.39
CA PHE A 236 -20.53 -15.34 3.73
C PHE A 236 -20.61 -14.34 2.57
N ARG A 237 -21.67 -13.56 2.54
CA ARG A 237 -21.78 -12.42 1.64
C ARG A 237 -21.15 -11.22 2.30
N VAL A 238 -20.41 -10.51 1.54
CA VAL A 238 -19.80 -9.29 1.98
C VAL A 238 -20.60 -8.07 1.52
N ASP A 239 -21.89 -8.20 1.50
CA ASP A 239 -22.76 -7.05 1.37
C ASP A 239 -23.15 -6.53 2.76
N GLY A 240 -23.53 -5.27 2.84
CA GLY A 240 -23.89 -4.68 4.12
C GLY A 240 -25.09 -5.32 4.80
N LYS A 241 -25.83 -6.21 4.14
CA LYS A 241 -26.92 -6.94 4.75
C LYS A 241 -26.38 -8.05 5.64
N LEU A 242 -25.31 -8.68 5.25
CA LEU A 242 -24.69 -9.74 6.01
C LEU A 242 -23.83 -9.26 7.16
N MET A 243 -23.45 -8.00 7.15
CA MET A 243 -22.87 -7.42 8.34
C MET A 243 -23.87 -7.35 9.49
N ARG A 244 -25.14 -7.70 9.28
CA ARG A 244 -26.16 -7.83 10.32
C ARG A 244 -26.66 -9.22 10.53
N SER A 245 -26.51 -10.07 9.55
CA SER A 245 -27.07 -11.43 9.67
C SER A 245 -26.24 -12.26 10.60
N GLY A 246 -25.57 -13.05 10.49
CA GLY A 246 -24.79 -13.84 11.37
C GLY A 246 -24.30 -13.18 12.67
N GLU A 247 -24.70 -11.95 12.88
CA GLU A 247 -24.18 -11.09 13.92
C GLU A 247 -24.36 -11.65 15.31
N ALA A 248 -25.51 -12.18 15.62
CA ALA A 248 -25.75 -12.64 16.98
C ALA A 248 -24.76 -13.74 17.37
N CYS A 249 -24.55 -14.71 16.51
CA CYS A 249 -23.73 -15.87 16.82
C CYS A 249 -22.25 -15.66 16.45
N ALA A 250 -21.94 -15.12 15.30
CA ALA A 250 -20.56 -14.81 14.93
C ALA A 250 -20.00 -13.72 15.83
N TRP A 251 -20.82 -12.72 16.17
CA TRP A 251 -20.42 -11.68 17.10
C TRP A 251 -20.18 -12.21 18.51
N ALA A 252 -20.91 -13.19 18.96
CA ALA A 252 -20.67 -13.83 20.25
C ALA A 252 -19.28 -14.48 20.36
N ARG A 253 -18.67 -14.80 19.23
CA ARG A 253 -17.33 -15.39 19.14
C ARG A 253 -16.24 -14.44 18.69
N HIS A 254 -16.55 -13.14 18.54
CA HIS A 254 -15.55 -12.17 18.15
C HIS A 254 -14.48 -11.97 19.21
N VAL A 255 -13.29 -11.62 18.76
CA VAL A 255 -12.17 -11.20 19.61
C VAL A 255 -11.91 -9.72 19.37
N THR A 256 -11.89 -8.95 20.46
CA THR A 256 -11.59 -7.52 20.43
C THR A 256 -10.16 -7.28 20.89
N ILE A 257 -9.37 -6.62 20.06
CA ILE A 257 -7.97 -6.31 20.30
C ILE A 257 -7.84 -4.79 20.39
N PRO A 258 -7.39 -4.24 21.55
CA PRO A 258 -7.26 -2.80 21.72
C PRO A 258 -6.22 -2.21 20.76
N LEU A 259 -6.52 -1.04 20.22
CA LEU A 259 -5.63 -0.27 19.36
C LEU A 259 -5.29 1.07 20.03
N ASP A 260 -4.03 1.46 19.96
CA ASP A 260 -3.54 2.73 20.46
C ASP A 260 -2.90 3.56 19.34
N PHE A 261 -3.42 4.76 19.11
CA PHE A 261 -3.03 5.61 17.99
C PHE A 261 -2.05 6.70 18.42
N ALA A 262 -1.08 6.98 17.55
CA ALA A 262 -0.20 8.12 17.71
C ALA A 262 -0.94 9.43 17.38
N PRO A 263 -0.51 10.57 17.93
CA PRO A 263 -1.06 11.86 17.55
C PRO A 263 -0.89 12.17 16.07
N THR A 264 -1.85 12.91 15.52
CA THR A 264 -1.85 13.41 14.14
C THR A 264 -1.84 14.95 14.14
N THR A 265 -1.79 15.56 12.94
CA THR A 265 -1.89 17.01 12.82
C THR A 265 -3.23 17.57 13.31
N ASP A 266 -4.28 16.76 13.38
CA ASP A 266 -5.59 17.17 13.88
C ASP A 266 -5.60 17.36 15.41
N ASP A 267 -4.65 16.77 16.11
CA ASP A 267 -4.44 16.98 17.54
C ASP A 267 -3.77 18.33 17.86
N CYS A 268 -3.34 19.04 16.82
CA CYS A 268 -2.76 20.37 16.95
C CYS A 268 -3.83 21.42 17.22
N LYS A 269 -3.52 22.36 18.12
CA LYS A 269 -4.38 23.53 18.31
C LYS A 269 -4.38 24.37 17.02
N ALA A 270 -5.56 24.75 16.55
CA ALA A 270 -5.69 25.65 15.42
C ALA A 270 -4.98 26.98 15.70
N GLY A 271 -4.19 27.43 14.77
CA GLY A 271 -3.45 28.69 14.77
C GLY A 271 -3.03 29.07 13.37
N ASP A 272 -2.52 30.26 13.19
CA ASP A 272 -1.99 30.70 11.89
C ASP A 272 -0.72 29.92 11.55
N ALA A 273 -0.56 29.59 10.27
CA ALA A 273 0.64 28.91 9.80
C ALA A 273 1.85 29.85 9.93
N ALA A 274 2.92 29.36 10.54
CA ALA A 274 4.16 30.10 10.66
C ALA A 274 4.85 30.30 9.32
N PHE A 275 4.76 29.31 8.43
CA PHE A 275 5.21 29.36 7.04
C PHE A 275 4.52 28.31 6.18
N SER A 276 4.62 28.46 4.86
CA SER A 276 4.12 27.50 3.86
C SER A 276 5.24 26.68 3.24
N ALA A 277 5.01 25.37 3.09
CA ALA A 277 5.88 24.45 2.36
C ALA A 277 5.07 23.77 1.24
N LEU A 278 5.61 23.72 0.04
CA LEU A 278 4.93 23.20 -1.14
C LEU A 278 5.78 22.14 -1.84
N GLY A 279 5.13 21.05 -2.25
CA GLY A 279 5.70 20.02 -3.10
C GLY A 279 6.10 18.77 -2.36
N LEU A 280 6.47 17.79 -3.18
CA LEU A 280 7.02 16.47 -2.92
C LEU A 280 6.07 15.51 -2.20
N GLU A 281 5.21 14.85 -2.98
CA GLU A 281 4.38 13.75 -2.47
C GLU A 281 5.22 12.63 -1.81
N MET A 282 6.45 12.38 -2.31
CA MET A 282 7.37 11.40 -1.75
C MET A 282 7.84 11.70 -0.32
N ALA A 283 7.61 12.90 0.22
CA ALA A 283 7.91 13.26 1.61
C ALA A 283 6.68 13.39 2.48
N ASP A 284 5.48 13.09 1.97
CA ASP A 284 4.22 13.39 2.65
C ASP A 284 4.14 12.73 4.05
N ARG A 285 4.49 11.45 4.18
CA ARG A 285 4.48 10.76 5.47
C ARG A 285 5.50 11.32 6.46
N ALA A 286 6.71 11.63 6.00
CA ALA A 286 7.71 12.25 6.85
C ALA A 286 7.26 13.64 7.30
N MET A 287 6.74 14.44 6.37
CA MET A 287 6.19 15.76 6.66
C MET A 287 5.00 15.70 7.63
N ALA A 288 4.11 14.72 7.49
CA ALA A 288 2.99 14.54 8.42
C ALA A 288 3.48 14.32 9.85
N GLN A 289 4.46 13.42 10.07
CA GLN A 289 5.00 13.17 11.41
C GLN A 289 5.80 14.37 11.96
N TRP A 290 6.65 15.00 11.15
CA TRP A 290 7.44 16.16 11.56
C TRP A 290 6.58 17.37 11.89
N ARG A 291 5.54 17.65 11.09
CA ARG A 291 4.59 18.73 11.34
C ARG A 291 3.83 18.52 12.65
N THR A 292 3.39 17.28 12.89
CA THR A 292 2.74 16.92 14.15
C THR A 292 3.70 17.16 15.33
N GLY A 293 4.94 16.72 15.23
CA GLY A 293 5.95 16.98 16.28
C GLY A 293 6.24 18.45 16.50
N ALA A 294 6.36 19.23 15.41
CA ALA A 294 6.58 20.68 15.51
C ALA A 294 5.39 21.42 16.13
N CYS A 295 4.19 21.02 15.80
CA CYS A 295 2.96 21.60 16.34
C CYS A 295 2.73 21.25 17.82
N LEU A 296 3.07 20.04 18.26
CA LEU A 296 2.91 19.59 19.65
C LEU A 296 4.09 19.97 20.54
N ALA A 297 5.13 20.63 20.01
CA ALA A 297 6.26 21.08 20.77
C ALA A 297 5.89 22.18 21.77
N ALA A 298 6.75 22.40 22.79
CA ALA A 298 6.57 23.45 23.79
C ALA A 298 6.43 24.85 23.16
N ASN A 299 7.13 25.10 22.06
CA ASN A 299 6.99 26.28 21.20
C ASN A 299 6.42 25.81 19.84
N PRO A 300 5.11 25.78 19.68
CA PRO A 300 4.47 25.23 18.52
C PRO A 300 4.83 25.97 17.23
N VAL A 301 5.19 25.22 16.18
CA VAL A 301 5.38 25.73 14.84
C VAL A 301 4.38 25.03 13.92
N GLN A 302 3.44 25.79 13.38
CA GLN A 302 2.48 25.28 12.40
C GLN A 302 3.02 25.47 11.00
N VAL A 303 3.12 24.39 10.24
CA VAL A 303 3.58 24.38 8.84
C VAL A 303 2.37 24.08 7.94
N GLN A 304 2.02 25.02 7.10
CA GLN A 304 1.07 24.77 6.02
C GLN A 304 1.77 23.99 4.91
N TYR A 305 1.52 22.72 4.84
CA TYR A 305 2.10 21.86 3.82
C TYR A 305 1.06 21.43 2.79
N SER A 306 1.44 21.44 1.52
CA SER A 306 0.64 20.96 0.41
C SER A 306 1.53 20.32 -0.66
N VAL A 307 1.12 19.22 -1.23
CA VAL A 307 1.86 18.53 -2.30
C VAL A 307 1.76 19.23 -3.66
N GLY A 308 0.81 20.13 -3.85
CA GLY A 308 0.66 20.90 -5.10
C GLY A 308 0.33 19.99 -6.30
N ASN A 309 0.77 20.42 -7.50
CA ASN A 309 0.61 19.68 -8.76
C ASN A 309 1.94 19.10 -9.28
N GLY A 310 2.86 18.80 -8.38
CA GLY A 310 4.16 18.24 -8.65
C GLY A 310 5.32 19.22 -8.35
N GLU A 311 6.53 18.67 -8.28
CA GLU A 311 7.72 19.39 -7.82
C GLU A 311 8.15 20.52 -8.75
N PRO A 312 8.10 20.38 -10.09
CA PRO A 312 8.44 21.48 -10.99
C PRO A 312 7.58 22.72 -10.76
N GLN A 313 6.26 22.56 -10.53
CA GLN A 313 5.39 23.69 -10.22
C GLN A 313 5.65 24.24 -8.82
N SER A 314 5.99 23.40 -7.87
CA SER A 314 6.33 23.81 -6.50
C SER A 314 7.63 24.64 -6.49
N ARG A 315 8.66 24.23 -7.25
CA ARG A 315 9.88 25.01 -7.47
C ARG A 315 9.56 26.37 -8.09
N GLN A 316 8.72 26.39 -9.14
CA GLN A 316 8.34 27.64 -9.79
C GLN A 316 7.59 28.59 -8.86
N ALA A 317 6.60 28.08 -8.10
CA ALA A 317 5.85 28.88 -7.13
C ALA A 317 6.77 29.47 -6.04
N PHE A 318 7.79 28.73 -5.62
CA PHE A 318 8.81 29.21 -4.70
C PHE A 318 9.68 30.32 -5.33
N LEU A 319 10.17 30.10 -6.54
CA LEU A 319 11.02 31.05 -7.27
C LEU A 319 10.28 32.36 -7.58
N ASP A 320 9.00 32.27 -7.93
CA ASP A 320 8.15 33.43 -8.24
C ASP A 320 7.59 34.10 -6.97
N ARG A 321 7.90 33.60 -5.79
CA ARG A 321 7.34 34.07 -4.50
C ARG A 321 5.79 34.07 -4.48
N SER A 322 5.17 33.15 -5.23
CA SER A 322 3.72 33.14 -5.49
C SER A 322 2.94 32.15 -4.65
N GLY A 323 3.42 31.76 -3.47
CA GLY A 323 2.62 30.89 -2.59
C GLY A 323 3.39 29.86 -1.78
N ALA A 324 4.72 29.78 -1.93
CA ALA A 324 5.56 28.92 -1.14
C ALA A 324 6.69 29.68 -0.48
N ASP A 325 6.81 29.57 0.85
CA ASP A 325 7.99 30.05 1.57
C ASP A 325 9.16 29.08 1.40
N VAL A 326 8.86 27.78 1.33
CA VAL A 326 9.79 26.67 1.10
C VAL A 326 9.21 25.75 0.02
N ALA A 327 10.04 25.30 -0.92
CA ALA A 327 9.67 24.21 -1.83
C ALA A 327 10.43 22.94 -1.48
N LEU A 328 9.74 21.78 -1.63
CA LEU A 328 10.36 20.47 -1.48
C LEU A 328 10.57 19.84 -2.86
N THR A 329 11.71 19.20 -3.06
CA THR A 329 12.12 18.64 -4.36
C THR A 329 13.17 17.55 -4.18
N SER A 330 13.33 16.68 -5.17
CA SER A 330 14.43 15.71 -5.22
C SER A 330 15.39 15.99 -6.37
N ILE A 331 14.95 16.78 -7.35
CA ILE A 331 15.76 17.16 -8.51
C ILE A 331 16.06 18.66 -8.42
N PRO A 332 17.33 19.07 -8.58
CA PRO A 332 17.68 20.48 -8.54
C PRO A 332 17.12 21.24 -9.75
N ASP A 333 16.74 22.50 -9.52
CA ASP A 333 16.50 23.42 -10.62
C ASP A 333 17.86 23.83 -11.22
N ARG A 334 17.98 23.71 -12.52
CA ARG A 334 19.19 24.07 -13.28
C ARG A 334 19.10 25.46 -13.93
N ASN A 335 17.95 26.10 -13.80
CA ASN A 335 17.78 27.46 -14.32
C ASN A 335 18.41 28.51 -13.38
N PRO A 336 18.88 29.64 -13.88
CA PRO A 336 19.33 30.72 -13.02
C PRO A 336 18.20 31.16 -12.09
N PRO A 337 18.40 31.16 -10.75
CA PRO A 337 17.33 31.42 -9.82
C PRO A 337 16.88 32.89 -9.85
N SER A 338 15.58 33.10 -9.91
CA SER A 338 14.95 34.42 -9.70
C SER A 338 14.87 34.82 -8.22
N ARG A 339 15.05 33.83 -7.32
CA ARG A 339 15.10 34.00 -5.88
C ARG A 339 16.34 33.26 -5.36
N PRO A 340 17.24 33.89 -4.58
CA PRO A 340 18.36 33.18 -3.99
C PRO A 340 17.93 32.15 -2.97
N TYR A 341 18.53 30.96 -3.04
CA TYR A 341 18.22 29.85 -2.12
C TYR A 341 19.39 28.87 -1.99
N VAL A 342 19.28 27.99 -1.01
CA VAL A 342 20.15 26.84 -0.78
C VAL A 342 19.34 25.59 -0.62
N TYR A 343 19.90 24.43 -0.95
CA TYR A 343 19.28 23.12 -0.69
C TYR A 343 19.67 22.58 0.67
N ALA A 344 18.69 22.20 1.47
CA ALA A 344 18.86 21.45 2.71
C ALA A 344 18.31 20.04 2.55
N PRO A 345 19.12 18.99 2.64
CA PRO A 345 18.60 17.61 2.67
C PRO A 345 17.76 17.40 3.94
N LEU A 346 16.60 16.77 3.78
CA LEU A 346 15.66 16.48 4.87
C LEU A 346 15.63 15.00 5.22
N ALA A 347 15.61 14.13 4.23
CA ALA A 347 15.61 12.67 4.36
C ALA A 347 16.00 12.02 3.03
N ASN A 348 16.25 10.73 3.07
CA ASN A 348 16.39 9.90 1.90
C ASN A 348 15.17 9.01 1.75
N SER A 349 14.60 8.92 0.56
CA SER A 349 13.49 8.02 0.24
C SER A 349 13.78 7.28 -1.07
N ALA A 350 12.84 6.48 -1.52
CA ALA A 350 13.00 5.76 -2.76
C ALA A 350 11.68 5.66 -3.53
N ILE A 351 11.78 5.47 -4.83
CA ILE A 351 10.67 5.07 -5.68
C ILE A 351 10.54 3.56 -5.58
N SER A 352 9.38 3.07 -5.16
CA SER A 352 9.06 1.66 -5.04
C SER A 352 8.17 1.21 -6.18
N VAL A 353 8.50 0.06 -6.79
CA VAL A 353 7.58 -0.67 -7.66
C VAL A 353 6.92 -1.73 -6.79
N VAL A 354 5.67 -1.51 -6.45
CA VAL A 354 4.89 -2.41 -5.59
C VAL A 354 3.98 -3.30 -6.40
N PHE A 355 3.61 -4.43 -5.82
CA PHE A 355 2.69 -5.35 -6.46
C PHE A 355 1.73 -5.99 -5.45
N VAL A 356 0.52 -6.26 -5.92
CA VAL A 356 -0.49 -7.06 -5.23
C VAL A 356 -0.83 -8.20 -6.17
N VAL A 357 -0.11 -9.31 -6.04
CA VAL A 357 -0.21 -10.49 -6.89
C VAL A 357 -0.46 -11.70 -6.00
N ASP A 358 -1.45 -12.50 -6.36
CA ASP A 358 -1.76 -13.73 -5.64
C ASP A 358 -1.22 -14.95 -6.39
N ASP A 359 -0.72 -15.93 -5.66
CA ASP A 359 -0.38 -17.24 -6.17
C ASP A 359 -1.67 -17.97 -6.56
N ALA A 360 -1.79 -18.36 -7.84
CA ALA A 360 -3.01 -18.93 -8.37
C ALA A 360 -3.36 -20.32 -7.82
N ALA A 361 -2.39 -21.04 -7.26
CA ALA A 361 -2.62 -22.36 -6.67
C ALA A 361 -3.01 -22.26 -5.19
N THR A 362 -2.44 -21.31 -4.45
CA THR A 362 -2.61 -21.21 -3.00
C THR A 362 -3.47 -20.03 -2.57
N SER A 363 -3.77 -19.11 -3.49
CA SER A 363 -4.44 -17.83 -3.24
C SER A 363 -3.74 -16.93 -2.22
N ARG A 364 -2.51 -17.24 -1.85
CA ARG A 364 -1.70 -16.40 -0.96
C ARG A 364 -1.01 -15.30 -1.75
N GLN A 365 -0.84 -14.16 -1.13
CA GLN A 365 -0.12 -13.05 -1.74
C GLN A 365 1.36 -13.41 -1.96
N VAL A 366 1.83 -13.21 -3.18
CA VAL A 366 3.25 -13.30 -3.52
C VAL A 366 3.99 -12.18 -2.80
N ARG A 367 5.12 -12.50 -2.16
CA ARG A 367 5.89 -11.54 -1.36
C ARG A 367 7.23 -11.15 -1.98
N ARG A 368 7.71 -11.90 -2.99
CA ARG A 368 8.98 -11.62 -3.66
C ARG A 368 8.84 -11.70 -5.17
N MET A 369 9.38 -10.73 -5.86
CA MET A 369 9.38 -10.64 -7.30
C MET A 369 10.56 -9.79 -7.76
N ARG A 370 11.19 -10.17 -8.87
CA ARG A 370 12.19 -9.34 -9.54
C ARG A 370 11.61 -8.72 -10.80
N LEU A 371 11.92 -7.46 -10.99
CA LEU A 371 11.69 -6.74 -12.23
C LEU A 371 13.00 -6.05 -12.65
N ASN A 372 13.19 -5.89 -13.96
CA ASN A 372 14.29 -5.11 -14.50
C ASN A 372 13.79 -3.94 -15.35
N GLN A 373 14.69 -3.11 -15.82
CA GLN A 373 14.36 -1.89 -16.59
C GLN A 373 13.55 -2.19 -17.85
N ARG A 374 13.91 -3.24 -18.61
CA ARG A 374 13.19 -3.59 -19.84
C ARG A 374 11.79 -4.13 -19.56
N LEU A 375 11.59 -4.94 -18.52
CA LEU A 375 10.25 -5.38 -18.10
C LEU A 375 9.40 -4.17 -17.67
N LEU A 376 9.96 -3.25 -16.90
CA LEU A 376 9.25 -2.01 -16.53
C LEU A 376 8.96 -1.14 -17.76
N ALA A 377 9.88 -1.04 -18.72
CA ALA A 377 9.63 -0.37 -19.99
C ALA A 377 8.42 -1.00 -20.73
N LYS A 378 8.37 -2.33 -20.83
CA LYS A 378 7.23 -3.04 -21.43
C LYS A 378 5.92 -2.77 -20.70
N MET A 379 5.96 -2.77 -19.37
CA MET A 379 4.78 -2.52 -18.53
C MET A 379 4.28 -1.07 -18.66
N LEU A 380 5.16 -0.10 -18.53
CA LEU A 380 4.84 1.34 -18.58
C LEU A 380 4.41 1.81 -19.96
N THR A 381 4.94 1.19 -21.00
CA THR A 381 4.54 1.46 -22.40
C THR A 381 3.38 0.60 -22.87
N GLN A 382 2.69 -0.10 -21.95
CA GLN A 382 1.54 -0.95 -22.27
C GLN A 382 1.80 -1.88 -23.47
N SER A 383 2.99 -2.52 -23.48
CA SER A 383 3.44 -3.36 -24.59
C SER A 383 2.95 -4.80 -24.49
N TYR A 384 2.15 -5.15 -23.49
CA TYR A 384 1.47 -6.45 -23.41
C TYR A 384 0.11 -6.39 -24.08
N ARG A 385 -0.28 -7.51 -24.75
CA ARG A 385 -1.64 -7.62 -25.27
C ARG A 385 -2.61 -7.73 -24.11
N TYR A 386 -3.74 -7.06 -24.22
CA TYR A 386 -4.84 -7.32 -23.32
C TYR A 386 -5.71 -8.47 -23.84
N TYR A 387 -6.37 -9.15 -22.92
CA TYR A 387 -7.30 -10.25 -23.19
C TYR A 387 -8.17 -10.02 -24.44
N GLN A 388 -7.98 -10.85 -25.45
CA GLN A 388 -8.68 -10.84 -26.73
C GLN A 388 -8.47 -9.63 -27.66
N ASP A 389 -7.66 -8.67 -27.30
CA ASP A 389 -7.37 -7.55 -28.19
C ASP A 389 -6.08 -7.78 -28.96
N ASP A 390 -6.25 -8.02 -30.23
CA ASP A 390 -5.15 -8.19 -31.18
C ASP A 390 -4.97 -6.91 -32.00
N THR A 391 -4.79 -5.78 -31.28
CA THR A 391 -4.51 -4.51 -31.95
C THR A 391 -3.16 -4.56 -32.63
N ASP A 392 -3.03 -3.88 -33.78
CA ASP A 392 -1.79 -3.84 -34.55
C ASP A 392 -0.62 -3.27 -33.76
N THR A 393 -0.90 -2.48 -32.71
CA THR A 393 0.12 -1.84 -31.86
C THR A 393 0.91 -2.81 -31.01
N VAL A 394 0.34 -3.95 -30.63
CA VAL A 394 0.95 -4.99 -29.76
C VAL A 394 0.75 -6.41 -30.27
N ARG A 395 0.38 -6.56 -31.53
CA ARG A 395 0.12 -7.88 -32.12
C ARG A 395 1.32 -8.81 -31.99
N GLY A 396 1.08 -10.02 -31.49
CA GLY A 396 2.11 -11.03 -31.30
C GLY A 396 2.88 -10.95 -29.97
N ASN A 397 2.74 -9.88 -29.21
CA ASN A 397 3.34 -9.79 -27.88
C ASN A 397 2.66 -10.74 -26.87
N PRO A 398 3.30 -11.07 -25.73
CA PRO A 398 2.66 -11.80 -24.64
C PRO A 398 1.38 -11.11 -24.16
N MET A 399 0.41 -11.89 -23.66
CA MET A 399 -0.85 -11.31 -23.17
C MET A 399 -0.67 -10.50 -21.88
N CYS A 400 0.25 -10.91 -21.02
CA CYS A 400 0.57 -10.21 -19.78
C CYS A 400 2.00 -10.52 -19.36
N LEU A 401 2.46 -9.86 -18.30
CA LEU A 401 3.79 -10.03 -17.71
C LEU A 401 4.11 -11.51 -17.39
N PHE A 402 3.14 -12.28 -16.90
CA PHE A 402 3.36 -13.67 -16.48
C PHE A 402 3.57 -14.64 -17.65
N GLU A 403 3.26 -14.26 -18.87
CA GLU A 403 3.62 -14.99 -20.09
C GLU A 403 4.96 -14.57 -20.68
N ASP A 404 5.53 -13.45 -20.23
CA ASP A 404 6.82 -12.97 -20.71
C ASP A 404 7.96 -13.89 -20.27
N GLU A 405 8.71 -14.40 -21.23
CA GLU A 405 9.82 -15.33 -20.97
C GLU A 405 10.95 -14.66 -20.17
N GLU A 406 11.19 -13.36 -20.37
CA GLU A 406 12.15 -12.61 -19.56
C GLU A 406 11.76 -12.60 -18.09
N PHE A 407 10.47 -12.32 -17.81
CA PHE A 407 9.95 -12.34 -16.45
C PHE A 407 10.08 -13.73 -15.81
N ARG A 408 9.70 -14.77 -16.54
CA ARG A 408 9.78 -16.16 -16.03
C ARG A 408 11.20 -16.57 -15.69
N ARG A 409 12.17 -16.24 -16.55
CA ARG A 409 13.58 -16.53 -16.28
C ARG A 409 14.13 -15.76 -15.10
N LEU A 410 13.77 -14.47 -15.00
CA LEU A 410 14.24 -13.60 -13.93
C LEU A 410 13.72 -14.03 -12.55
N ASN A 411 12.57 -14.69 -12.49
CA ASN A 411 11.89 -15.09 -11.27
C ASN A 411 11.97 -16.60 -10.97
N ALA A 412 12.68 -17.39 -11.77
CA ALA A 412 12.71 -18.84 -11.65
C ALA A 412 13.28 -19.33 -10.30
N ASP A 413 14.25 -18.61 -9.73
CA ASP A 413 14.91 -18.93 -8.46
C ASP A 413 14.32 -18.17 -7.25
N VAL A 414 13.62 -17.06 -7.48
CA VAL A 414 13.11 -16.18 -6.44
C VAL A 414 11.74 -16.62 -5.95
N ALA A 415 10.89 -17.01 -6.87
CA ALA A 415 9.50 -17.40 -6.62
C ALA A 415 9.28 -18.89 -6.93
N THR A 416 10.22 -19.73 -6.48
CA THR A 416 10.13 -21.18 -6.65
C THR A 416 8.83 -21.72 -6.07
N GLY A 417 8.05 -22.43 -6.89
CA GLY A 417 6.77 -23.00 -6.49
C GLY A 417 5.59 -22.05 -6.60
N THR A 418 5.80 -20.79 -6.99
CA THR A 418 4.70 -19.85 -7.25
C THR A 418 4.00 -20.23 -8.56
N THR A 419 2.70 -20.34 -8.51
CA THR A 419 1.85 -20.42 -9.70
C THR A 419 1.34 -19.04 -10.04
N TRP A 420 1.93 -18.44 -11.08
CA TRP A 420 1.56 -17.10 -11.52
C TRP A 420 0.11 -17.04 -12.02
N PRO A 421 -0.61 -15.92 -11.83
CA PRO A 421 -1.96 -15.75 -12.36
C PRO A 421 -2.00 -15.96 -13.88
N SER A 422 -3.09 -16.54 -14.36
CA SER A 422 -3.33 -16.61 -15.81
C SER A 422 -3.61 -15.21 -16.37
N CYS A 423 -3.19 -14.94 -17.60
CA CYS A 423 -3.43 -13.64 -18.24
C CYS A 423 -4.92 -13.32 -18.42
N GLY A 424 -5.79 -14.33 -18.45
CA GLY A 424 -7.23 -14.12 -18.46
C GLY A 424 -7.78 -13.48 -17.17
N ASN A 425 -7.12 -13.75 -16.05
CA ASN A 425 -7.46 -13.20 -14.73
C ASN A 425 -6.55 -12.01 -14.33
N ALA A 426 -5.43 -11.82 -15.04
CA ALA A 426 -4.49 -10.73 -14.85
C ALA A 426 -4.70 -9.69 -15.97
N PRO A 427 -5.68 -8.82 -15.85
CA PRO A 427 -6.19 -8.08 -16.99
C PRO A 427 -5.16 -7.13 -17.59
N ILE A 428 -4.30 -6.52 -16.81
CA ILE A 428 -3.32 -5.56 -17.34
C ILE A 428 -2.06 -5.59 -16.48
N SER A 429 -0.92 -5.69 -17.16
CA SER A 429 0.39 -5.69 -16.51
C SER A 429 1.01 -4.29 -16.37
N ALA A 430 0.34 -3.24 -16.83
CA ALA A 430 0.85 -1.89 -16.66
C ALA A 430 0.65 -1.42 -15.20
N PRO A 431 1.64 -0.80 -14.58
CA PRO A 431 1.52 -0.32 -13.21
C PRO A 431 0.64 0.93 -13.13
N VAL A 432 -0.06 1.08 -12.03
CA VAL A 432 -0.72 2.33 -11.69
C VAL A 432 0.35 3.35 -11.31
N VAL A 433 0.30 4.53 -11.92
CA VAL A 433 1.32 5.57 -11.81
C VAL A 433 0.71 6.96 -11.62
N VAL A 434 1.48 7.88 -11.07
CA VAL A 434 1.11 9.29 -11.03
C VAL A 434 1.29 9.93 -12.41
N GLY A 435 0.31 10.75 -12.83
CA GLY A 435 0.28 11.40 -14.15
C GLY A 435 0.77 12.85 -14.15
N GLY A 436 0.97 13.44 -12.99
CA GLY A 436 1.52 14.80 -12.89
C GLY A 436 2.99 14.88 -13.30
N THR A 437 3.46 16.09 -13.56
CA THR A 437 4.89 16.35 -13.77
C THR A 437 5.62 16.24 -12.43
N THR A 438 6.37 15.15 -12.22
CA THR A 438 6.99 14.84 -10.94
C THR A 438 8.43 14.41 -11.08
N ASP A 439 9.23 14.70 -10.05
CA ASP A 439 10.61 14.23 -9.94
C ASP A 439 10.67 12.68 -9.91
N LEU A 440 9.65 12.02 -9.36
CA LEU A 440 9.49 10.57 -9.36
C LEU A 440 9.46 10.01 -10.79
N VAL A 441 8.60 10.54 -11.64
CA VAL A 441 8.45 10.06 -13.02
C VAL A 441 9.73 10.27 -13.81
N HIS A 442 10.36 11.45 -13.65
CA HIS A 442 11.63 11.75 -14.30
C HIS A 442 12.71 10.72 -13.92
N ARG A 443 12.93 10.51 -12.63
CA ARG A 443 14.01 9.62 -12.17
C ARG A 443 13.75 8.16 -12.52
N LEU A 444 12.51 7.69 -12.44
CA LEU A 444 12.14 6.34 -12.86
C LEU A 444 12.44 6.12 -14.35
N THR A 445 12.02 7.04 -15.19
CA THR A 445 12.18 6.90 -16.64
C THR A 445 13.63 7.16 -17.09
N GLU A 446 14.38 7.98 -16.39
CA GLU A 446 15.82 8.15 -16.57
C GLU A 446 16.59 6.87 -16.25
N TRP A 447 16.31 6.23 -15.11
CA TRP A 447 16.91 4.96 -14.75
C TRP A 447 16.57 3.84 -15.76
N ILE A 448 15.33 3.81 -16.26
CA ILE A 448 14.95 2.85 -17.31
C ILE A 448 15.72 3.12 -18.60
N ALA A 449 15.84 4.38 -19.03
CA ALA A 449 16.52 4.74 -20.25
C ALA A 449 18.04 4.55 -20.20
N ALA A 450 18.63 4.54 -19.01
CA ALA A 450 20.07 4.30 -18.82
C ALA A 450 20.47 2.83 -19.04
N ASP A 451 19.53 1.89 -18.98
CA ASP A 451 19.78 0.48 -19.28
C ASP A 451 19.84 0.26 -20.79
N PRO A 452 20.94 -0.31 -21.35
CA PRO A 452 21.07 -0.49 -22.78
C PRO A 452 19.99 -1.35 -23.44
N ASP A 453 19.52 -2.39 -22.75
CA ASP A 453 18.50 -3.30 -23.25
C ASP A 453 17.11 -2.64 -23.28
N ALA A 454 16.79 -1.91 -22.20
CA ALA A 454 15.56 -1.12 -22.12
C ALA A 454 15.56 0.02 -23.13
N ALA A 455 16.70 0.73 -23.30
CA ALA A 455 16.86 1.80 -24.27
C ALA A 455 16.63 1.30 -25.71
N GLN A 456 17.23 0.16 -26.09
CA GLN A 456 17.01 -0.43 -27.41
C GLN A 456 15.54 -0.78 -27.62
N PHE A 457 14.87 -1.38 -26.61
CA PHE A 457 13.45 -1.68 -26.66
C PHE A 457 12.59 -0.41 -26.84
N LEU A 458 12.86 0.63 -26.08
CA LEU A 458 12.16 1.92 -26.17
C LEU A 458 12.38 2.63 -27.52
N HIS A 459 13.47 2.33 -28.23
CA HIS A 459 13.71 2.81 -29.60
C HIS A 459 13.10 1.89 -30.68
N GLY A 460 12.33 0.88 -30.28
CA GLY A 460 11.57 0.01 -31.19
C GLY A 460 12.26 -1.28 -31.57
N ALA A 461 13.38 -1.63 -30.95
CA ALA A 461 13.97 -2.95 -31.12
C ALA A 461 13.10 -4.02 -30.45
N THR A 462 12.94 -5.14 -31.14
CA THR A 462 12.28 -6.32 -30.56
C THR A 462 13.23 -6.98 -29.55
N ASP A 463 12.71 -7.40 -28.41
CA ASP A 463 13.51 -8.12 -27.42
C ASP A 463 13.88 -9.54 -27.90
N PRO A 464 14.78 -10.25 -27.18
CA PRO A 464 15.21 -11.60 -27.58
C PRO A 464 14.10 -12.67 -27.65
N TRP A 465 12.93 -12.40 -27.09
CA TRP A 465 11.80 -13.33 -27.06
C TRP A 465 10.64 -12.93 -27.97
N GLY A 466 10.82 -11.86 -28.75
CA GLY A 466 9.87 -11.46 -29.78
C GLY A 466 8.87 -10.38 -29.34
N THR A 467 9.00 -9.84 -28.12
CA THR A 467 8.17 -8.72 -27.66
C THR A 467 8.67 -7.41 -28.28
N HIS A 468 7.77 -6.63 -28.83
CA HIS A 468 8.08 -5.32 -29.41
C HIS A 468 7.35 -4.20 -28.65
N LEU A 469 7.88 -2.99 -28.77
CA LEU A 469 7.29 -1.80 -28.18
C LEU A 469 5.90 -1.53 -28.76
N ASN A 470 4.95 -1.15 -27.92
CA ASN A 470 3.68 -0.59 -28.37
C ASN A 470 3.96 0.65 -29.24
N THR A 471 3.49 0.65 -30.47
CA THR A 471 3.82 1.67 -31.47
C THR A 471 3.37 3.08 -31.08
N LYS A 472 2.42 3.21 -30.17
CA LYS A 472 2.00 4.51 -29.60
C LYS A 472 3.06 5.16 -28.70
N PHE A 473 4.03 4.37 -28.23
CA PHE A 473 5.14 4.85 -27.39
C PHE A 473 6.46 5.00 -28.13
N LEU A 474 6.47 4.83 -29.47
CA LEU A 474 7.67 5.10 -30.25
C LEU A 474 8.15 6.54 -30.02
N PRO A 475 9.48 6.80 -29.94
CA PRO A 475 10.02 8.14 -29.70
C PRO A 475 9.50 9.21 -30.66
N SER A 476 9.20 8.83 -31.90
CA SER A 476 8.59 9.72 -32.91
C SER A 476 7.16 10.16 -32.57
N VAL A 477 6.47 9.44 -31.68
CA VAL A 477 5.08 9.70 -31.26
C VAL A 477 5.02 10.24 -29.86
N TYR A 478 5.75 9.62 -28.92
CA TYR A 478 5.67 9.88 -27.48
C TYR A 478 6.79 10.79 -26.95
N GLY A 479 7.90 10.93 -27.67
CA GLY A 479 9.06 11.73 -27.27
C GLY A 479 10.20 10.95 -26.64
N GLY A 480 9.99 9.68 -26.30
CA GLY A 480 11.02 8.83 -25.67
C GLY A 480 11.20 9.10 -24.15
N TYR A 481 12.01 8.28 -23.48
CA TYR A 481 12.41 8.45 -22.09
C TYR A 481 13.79 9.17 -22.01
N PRO A 482 14.06 9.92 -20.92
CA PRO A 482 13.19 10.21 -19.78
C PRO A 482 12.04 11.17 -20.10
N VAL A 483 10.94 11.04 -19.33
CA VAL A 483 9.80 11.96 -19.37
C VAL A 483 9.50 12.49 -17.97
N ASP A 484 8.89 13.66 -17.88
CA ASP A 484 8.53 14.28 -16.59
C ASP A 484 7.11 13.89 -16.14
N SER A 485 6.30 13.36 -17.05
CA SER A 485 4.93 12.93 -16.75
C SER A 485 4.51 11.77 -17.64
N PHE A 486 3.69 10.88 -17.08
CA PHE A 486 2.98 9.89 -17.88
C PHE A 486 1.69 10.48 -18.43
N GLN A 487 1.37 10.13 -19.67
CA GLN A 487 0.13 10.54 -20.31
C GLN A 487 -0.78 9.32 -20.49
N ALA A 488 -2.06 9.51 -20.19
CA ALA A 488 -3.05 8.52 -20.56
C ALA A 488 -3.15 8.45 -22.09
N LEU A 489 -3.02 7.25 -22.66
CA LEU A 489 -3.17 7.06 -24.10
C LEU A 489 -4.65 7.15 -24.50
N ASP A 490 -4.89 7.82 -25.61
CA ASP A 490 -6.19 7.84 -26.24
C ASP A 490 -6.26 6.72 -27.30
N TYR A 491 -7.12 5.75 -27.03
CA TYR A 491 -7.44 4.65 -27.94
C TYR A 491 -8.78 4.86 -28.68
N THR A 492 -9.37 6.07 -28.61
CA THR A 492 -10.63 6.37 -29.32
C THR A 492 -10.46 6.13 -30.83
N GLY A 493 -11.38 5.36 -31.41
CA GLY A 493 -11.35 4.98 -32.80
C GLY A 493 -10.69 3.63 -33.12
N GLU A 494 -10.16 2.92 -32.12
CA GLU A 494 -9.71 1.54 -32.29
C GLU A 494 -10.79 0.54 -31.88
N ASN A 495 -10.81 -0.64 -32.50
CA ASN A 495 -11.82 -1.68 -32.21
C ASN A 495 -11.62 -2.38 -30.83
N SER A 496 -10.75 -1.86 -30.01
CA SER A 496 -10.31 -2.44 -28.76
C SER A 496 -11.04 -1.78 -27.59
N HIS A 497 -12.26 -2.22 -27.35
CA HIS A 497 -13.11 -1.65 -26.29
C HIS A 497 -12.52 -1.79 -24.88
N LYS A 498 -11.63 -2.73 -24.65
CA LYS A 498 -11.14 -3.04 -23.30
C LYS A 498 -9.95 -2.21 -22.85
N GLN A 499 -9.13 -1.72 -23.77
CA GLN A 499 -8.05 -0.80 -23.45
C GLN A 499 -8.55 0.58 -23.01
N TYR A 500 -9.80 0.92 -23.31
CA TYR A 500 -10.46 2.13 -22.83
C TYR A 500 -10.87 2.09 -21.38
N GLU A 501 -11.14 0.91 -20.89
CA GLU A 501 -11.70 0.75 -19.56
C GLU A 501 -10.66 1.01 -18.49
N TRP A 502 -9.38 1.06 -18.87
CA TRP A 502 -8.32 1.14 -17.90
C TRP A 502 -7.40 2.34 -18.12
N ASN A 503 -7.26 3.13 -17.06
CA ASN A 503 -6.33 4.25 -17.02
C ASN A 503 -5.34 4.05 -15.85
N PRO A 504 -4.07 3.73 -16.15
CA PRO A 504 -3.06 3.57 -15.11
C PRO A 504 -2.57 4.88 -14.52
N VAL A 505 -2.91 6.01 -15.16
CA VAL A 505 -2.36 7.33 -14.85
C VAL A 505 -3.33 8.09 -13.96
N LEU A 506 -2.94 8.36 -12.72
CA LEU A 506 -3.76 8.98 -11.68
C LEU A 506 -3.24 10.36 -11.29
N GLY A 507 -4.10 11.15 -10.64
CA GLY A 507 -3.80 12.54 -10.31
C GLY A 507 -2.77 12.75 -9.20
N GLY A 508 -2.46 11.74 -8.38
CA GLY A 508 -1.48 11.86 -7.29
C GLY A 508 -1.21 10.51 -6.61
N LEU A 509 -0.12 10.44 -5.83
CA LEU A 509 0.31 9.21 -5.14
C LEU A 509 -0.75 8.68 -4.16
N GLY A 510 -1.50 9.56 -3.49
CA GLY A 510 -2.59 9.14 -2.62
C GLY A 510 -3.71 8.37 -3.36
N GLN A 511 -3.96 8.68 -4.64
CA GLN A 511 -4.88 7.91 -5.47
C GLN A 511 -4.27 6.57 -5.90
N VAL A 512 -2.99 6.57 -6.28
CA VAL A 512 -2.23 5.36 -6.61
C VAL A 512 -2.27 4.39 -5.43
N LEU A 513 -1.97 4.86 -4.24
CA LEU A 513 -2.02 4.08 -3.01
C LEU A 513 -3.42 3.47 -2.78
N ARG A 514 -4.46 4.27 -2.86
CA ARG A 514 -5.84 3.82 -2.63
C ARG A 514 -6.27 2.73 -3.61
N MET A 515 -5.98 2.91 -4.91
CA MET A 515 -6.28 1.91 -5.93
C MET A 515 -5.51 0.61 -5.67
N THR A 516 -4.25 0.72 -5.24
CA THR A 516 -3.42 -0.43 -4.91
C THR A 516 -3.97 -1.21 -3.72
N LEU A 517 -4.30 -0.54 -2.62
CA LEU A 517 -4.86 -1.17 -1.42
C LEU A 517 -6.21 -1.85 -1.67
N GLN A 518 -7.03 -1.23 -2.49
CA GLN A 518 -8.32 -1.79 -2.87
C GLN A 518 -8.22 -2.85 -3.98
N SER A 519 -7.02 -3.05 -4.54
CA SER A 519 -6.81 -3.90 -5.71
C SER A 519 -7.80 -3.58 -6.83
N GLN A 520 -8.04 -2.30 -7.03
CA GLN A 520 -9.02 -1.78 -7.97
C GLN A 520 -8.31 -1.14 -9.16
N LEU A 521 -8.78 -1.46 -10.36
CA LEU A 521 -8.34 -0.80 -11.57
C LEU A 521 -9.05 0.55 -11.73
N SER A 522 -8.33 1.54 -12.22
CA SER A 522 -8.91 2.81 -12.64
C SER A 522 -9.41 2.71 -14.09
N CYS A 523 -10.60 3.17 -14.36
CA CYS A 523 -11.18 3.17 -15.70
C CYS A 523 -11.21 4.58 -16.30
N GLN A 524 -10.89 4.70 -17.58
CA GLN A 524 -11.06 5.97 -18.31
C GLN A 524 -12.54 6.32 -18.53
N LEU A 525 -13.34 5.31 -18.84
CA LEU A 525 -14.78 5.47 -19.04
C LEU A 525 -15.54 4.53 -18.12
N PRO A 526 -16.58 4.98 -17.46
CA PRO A 526 -17.48 4.08 -16.78
C PRO A 526 -18.01 3.07 -17.79
N TYR A 527 -17.78 1.80 -17.52
CA TYR A 527 -18.36 0.72 -18.30
C TYR A 527 -19.89 0.86 -18.28
N VAL A 528 -20.49 0.83 -19.47
CA VAL A 528 -21.93 0.78 -19.60
C VAL A 528 -22.34 -0.66 -19.83
N ASP A 529 -23.03 -1.25 -18.86
CA ASP A 529 -23.49 -2.63 -18.96
C ASP A 529 -24.62 -2.78 -19.99
N ALA A 530 -25.03 -4.02 -20.22
CA ALA A 530 -26.13 -4.34 -21.16
C ALA A 530 -27.49 -3.68 -20.79
N THR A 531 -27.60 -3.16 -19.56
CA THR A 531 -28.80 -2.45 -19.09
C THR A 531 -28.68 -0.91 -19.23
N GLY A 532 -27.56 -0.43 -19.76
CA GLY A 532 -27.29 1.00 -19.90
C GLY A 532 -26.82 1.71 -18.63
N GLN A 533 -26.46 0.96 -17.57
CA GLN A 533 -25.95 1.54 -16.35
C GLN A 533 -24.43 1.68 -16.39
N HIS A 534 -23.94 2.84 -15.92
CA HIS A 534 -22.51 3.05 -15.70
C HIS A 534 -22.05 2.24 -14.52
N ARG A 535 -21.12 1.32 -14.76
CA ARG A 535 -20.47 0.53 -13.71
C ARG A 535 -19.05 1.01 -13.49
N LYS A 536 -18.61 1.00 -12.23
CA LYS A 536 -17.22 1.23 -11.87
C LYS A 536 -16.35 0.04 -12.32
N CYS A 537 -15.06 0.29 -12.50
CA CYS A 537 -14.10 -0.76 -12.75
C CYS A 537 -14.12 -1.82 -11.65
N TYR A 538 -13.87 -3.05 -12.06
CA TYR A 538 -13.83 -4.17 -11.15
C TYR A 538 -12.73 -4.02 -10.10
N ARG A 539 -13.07 -4.35 -8.87
CA ARG A 539 -12.10 -4.73 -7.86
C ARG A 539 -11.63 -6.16 -8.17
N MET A 540 -10.32 -6.38 -8.06
CA MET A 540 -9.79 -7.72 -8.26
C MET A 540 -10.21 -8.64 -7.10
N ILE A 541 -10.47 -9.89 -7.44
CA ILE A 541 -10.90 -10.91 -6.50
C ILE A 541 -9.68 -11.36 -5.68
N ASN A 542 -9.82 -11.47 -4.37
CA ASN A 542 -8.80 -12.07 -3.52
C ASN A 542 -8.47 -13.49 -4.00
N GLY A 543 -7.18 -13.82 -4.05
CA GLY A 543 -6.69 -15.06 -4.61
C GLY A 543 -6.47 -15.05 -6.14
N GLN A 544 -6.84 -13.94 -6.80
CA GLN A 544 -6.63 -13.75 -8.24
C GLN A 544 -6.13 -12.33 -8.56
N ARG A 545 -5.60 -11.64 -7.55
CA ARG A 545 -5.12 -10.26 -7.73
C ARG A 545 -3.86 -10.24 -8.57
N SER A 546 -3.76 -9.22 -9.40
CA SER A 546 -2.60 -8.95 -10.24
C SER A 546 -2.54 -7.46 -10.55
N LEU A 547 -2.05 -6.67 -9.59
CA LEU A 547 -1.92 -5.23 -9.70
C LEU A 547 -0.47 -4.82 -9.43
N PHE A 548 0.00 -3.84 -10.20
CA PHE A 548 1.29 -3.20 -10.02
C PHE A 548 1.08 -1.70 -9.83
N ALA A 549 1.96 -1.07 -9.06
CA ALA A 549 1.94 0.37 -8.90
C ALA A 549 3.35 0.92 -8.66
N VAL A 550 3.51 2.21 -8.92
CA VAL A 550 4.74 2.95 -8.58
C VAL A 550 4.38 4.03 -7.57
N MET A 551 5.07 4.04 -6.43
CA MET A 551 4.85 4.97 -5.34
C MET A 551 6.13 5.23 -4.55
N ASP A 552 6.05 6.03 -3.50
CA ASP A 552 7.18 6.22 -2.59
C ASP A 552 7.33 5.04 -1.62
N SER A 553 8.56 4.86 -1.10
CA SER A 553 8.87 3.79 -0.15
C SER A 553 8.19 3.99 1.21
N GLY A 554 7.87 5.22 1.59
CA GLY A 554 7.17 5.52 2.84
C GLY A 554 5.76 4.95 2.84
N ASP A 555 5.00 5.21 1.80
CA ASP A 555 3.66 4.65 1.61
C ASP A 555 3.69 3.14 1.43
N ALA A 556 4.60 2.63 0.58
CA ALA A 556 4.72 1.20 0.33
C ALA A 556 4.95 0.41 1.62
N GLN A 557 5.88 0.86 2.47
CA GLN A 557 6.22 0.16 3.70
C GLN A 557 5.20 0.37 4.82
N ALA A 558 4.61 1.57 4.94
CA ALA A 558 3.54 1.80 5.90
C ALA A 558 2.32 0.93 5.62
N MET A 559 2.03 0.70 4.34
CA MET A 559 0.91 -0.13 3.90
C MET A 559 1.30 -1.60 3.68
N SER A 560 2.51 -2.00 4.08
CA SER A 560 2.99 -3.39 3.99
C SER A 560 2.89 -4.00 2.59
N LEU A 561 2.95 -3.16 1.56
CA LEU A 561 2.92 -3.61 0.17
C LEU A 561 4.23 -4.31 -0.19
N PRO A 562 4.18 -5.45 -0.88
CA PRO A 562 5.38 -6.08 -1.42
C PRO A 562 6.04 -5.19 -2.47
N GLU A 563 7.36 -5.02 -2.35
CA GLU A 563 8.17 -4.21 -3.24
C GLU A 563 9.02 -5.13 -4.13
N ALA A 564 9.05 -4.85 -5.43
CA ALA A 564 9.87 -5.61 -6.37
C ALA A 564 11.37 -5.40 -6.09
N GLU A 565 12.14 -6.47 -6.18
CA GLU A 565 13.60 -6.39 -6.18
C GLU A 565 14.04 -5.84 -7.55
N LEU A 566 14.76 -4.71 -7.56
CA LEU A 566 15.25 -4.06 -8.77
C LEU A 566 16.76 -4.24 -8.92
N PRO A 567 17.27 -4.41 -10.16
CA PRO A 567 18.69 -4.59 -10.39
C PRO A 567 19.44 -3.26 -10.30
N ASN A 568 20.68 -3.35 -9.85
CA ASN A 568 21.67 -2.29 -10.01
C ASN A 568 22.79 -2.72 -11.01
N PRO A 569 23.60 -1.79 -11.49
CA PRO A 569 24.63 -2.10 -12.49
C PRO A 569 25.68 -3.14 -12.02
N ALA A 570 25.90 -3.26 -10.70
CA ALA A 570 26.81 -4.27 -10.14
C ALA A 570 26.21 -5.69 -10.11
N GLY A 571 24.99 -5.89 -10.64
CA GLY A 571 24.29 -7.18 -10.71
C GLY A 571 23.56 -7.59 -9.43
N GLY A 572 23.44 -6.70 -8.44
CA GLY A 572 22.61 -6.92 -7.26
C GLY A 572 21.13 -6.68 -7.55
N PHE A 573 20.27 -7.41 -6.84
CA PHE A 573 18.82 -7.13 -6.79
C PHE A 573 18.48 -6.70 -5.38
N THR A 574 17.90 -5.51 -5.24
CA THR A 574 17.62 -4.88 -3.95
C THR A 574 16.20 -4.33 -3.88
N THR A 575 15.66 -4.23 -2.67
CA THR A 575 14.46 -3.46 -2.34
C THR A 575 14.86 -2.23 -1.54
N PRO A 576 14.00 -1.20 -1.40
CA PRO A 576 14.34 0.05 -0.72
C PRO A 576 14.33 -0.11 0.81
N THR A 577 15.31 -0.83 1.32
CA THR A 577 15.57 -0.90 2.76
C THR A 577 16.40 0.29 3.22
N ILE A 578 16.41 0.58 4.51
CA ILE A 578 17.26 1.62 5.08
C ILE A 578 18.72 1.42 4.63
N SER A 579 19.23 0.19 4.72
CA SER A 579 20.63 -0.11 4.36
C SER A 579 20.92 0.04 2.88
N SER A 580 20.00 -0.34 2.00
CA SER A 580 20.21 -0.23 0.54
C SER A 580 20.05 1.21 0.05
N MET A 581 19.17 1.99 0.66
CA MET A 581 19.08 3.44 0.42
C MET A 581 20.32 4.18 0.93
N GLN A 582 20.84 3.84 2.12
CA GLN A 582 22.07 4.43 2.64
C GLN A 582 23.29 4.09 1.79
N ALA A 583 23.38 2.85 1.27
CA ALA A 583 24.41 2.47 0.32
C ALA A 583 24.34 3.33 -0.95
N ALA A 584 23.15 3.50 -1.51
CA ALA A 584 22.93 4.34 -2.67
C ALA A 584 23.31 5.82 -2.42
N VAL A 585 22.93 6.37 -1.27
CA VAL A 585 23.29 7.77 -0.90
C VAL A 585 24.80 7.94 -0.77
N HIS A 586 25.49 6.95 -0.18
CA HIS A 586 26.96 6.97 -0.08
C HIS A 586 27.62 7.04 -1.46
N ASP A 587 27.01 6.46 -2.46
CA ASP A 587 27.56 6.40 -3.82
C ASP A 587 27.13 7.58 -4.71
N MET A 588 26.26 8.45 -4.22
CA MET A 588 25.83 9.66 -4.94
C MET A 588 26.92 10.72 -4.89
N PRO A 589 27.46 11.18 -6.01
CA PRO A 589 28.36 12.34 -6.03
C PRO A 589 27.62 13.60 -5.60
N LEU A 590 28.30 14.48 -4.88
CA LEU A 590 27.82 15.84 -4.61
C LEU A 590 28.04 16.69 -5.85
N ASP A 591 26.99 17.26 -6.40
CA ASP A 591 27.08 18.32 -7.40
C ASP A 591 27.40 19.64 -6.68
N GLU A 592 28.64 20.13 -6.83
CA GLU A 592 29.09 21.36 -6.17
C GLU A 592 28.34 22.61 -6.66
N ALA A 593 27.79 22.57 -7.88
CA ALA A 593 27.08 23.73 -8.44
C ALA A 593 25.69 23.91 -7.81
N THR A 594 25.02 22.82 -7.48
CA THR A 594 23.67 22.81 -6.88
C THR A 594 23.68 22.48 -5.40
N GLY A 595 24.69 21.79 -4.90
CA GLY A 595 24.72 21.23 -3.54
C GLY A 595 23.79 20.04 -3.38
N THR A 596 23.45 19.32 -4.47
CA THR A 596 22.58 18.16 -4.43
C THR A 596 23.30 16.86 -4.78
N GLN A 597 22.70 15.74 -4.45
CA GLN A 597 23.24 14.41 -4.71
C GLN A 597 22.22 13.60 -5.52
N GLN A 598 22.69 12.89 -6.55
CA GLN A 598 21.88 12.00 -7.39
C GLN A 598 22.70 10.79 -7.82
N LEU A 599 22.05 9.65 -8.05
CA LEU A 599 22.71 8.48 -8.61
C LEU A 599 23.12 8.75 -10.07
N PRO A 600 24.40 8.48 -10.42
CA PRO A 600 24.91 8.69 -11.77
C PRO A 600 24.67 7.45 -12.63
N TYR A 601 23.50 7.37 -13.26
CA TYR A 601 23.08 6.19 -14.04
C TYR A 601 23.89 5.96 -15.31
N ASP A 602 24.50 7.00 -15.87
CA ASP A 602 25.26 6.99 -17.10
C ASP A 602 26.78 6.84 -16.91
N ASP A 603 27.25 6.78 -15.64
CA ASP A 603 28.67 6.62 -15.31
C ASP A 603 29.02 5.19 -14.88
N PRO A 604 29.57 4.34 -15.79
CA PRO A 604 29.94 2.98 -15.47
C PRO A 604 31.14 2.88 -14.51
N ASP A 605 31.88 3.95 -14.29
CA ASP A 605 33.04 4.00 -13.40
C ASP A 605 32.67 4.49 -11.99
N SER A 606 31.46 4.94 -11.78
CA SER A 606 30.95 5.42 -10.49
C SER A 606 31.03 4.37 -9.37
N ALA A 607 30.94 4.82 -8.12
CA ALA A 607 30.81 3.96 -6.96
C ALA A 607 29.51 3.14 -7.05
N TYR A 608 28.42 3.78 -7.45
CA TYR A 608 27.11 3.15 -7.66
C TYR A 608 27.17 1.97 -8.66
N ALA A 609 27.91 2.12 -9.76
CA ALA A 609 28.05 1.06 -10.75
C ALA A 609 28.76 -0.18 -10.20
N LYS A 610 29.39 -0.10 -9.06
CA LYS A 610 30.20 -1.16 -8.43
C LYS A 610 29.63 -1.69 -7.11
N ASP A 611 28.60 -1.04 -6.54
CA ASP A 611 27.99 -1.47 -5.27
C ASP A 611 26.73 -2.31 -5.51
N PRO A 612 26.78 -3.65 -5.25
CA PRO A 612 25.61 -4.53 -5.41
C PRO A 612 24.51 -4.31 -4.36
N LYS A 613 24.71 -3.45 -3.36
CA LYS A 613 23.75 -3.19 -2.28
C LYS A 613 22.91 -1.95 -2.50
N ALA A 614 23.38 -1.04 -3.34
CA ALA A 614 22.71 0.24 -3.60
C ALA A 614 21.34 0.02 -4.26
N TYR A 615 20.29 0.60 -3.69
CA TYR A 615 18.97 0.57 -4.32
C TYR A 615 18.90 1.61 -5.45
N PRO A 616 18.52 1.21 -6.67
CA PRO A 616 18.73 2.04 -7.85
C PRO A 616 17.83 3.28 -7.95
N LEU A 617 16.70 3.30 -7.26
CA LEU A 617 15.73 4.39 -7.30
C LEU A 617 15.70 5.20 -6.00
N THR A 618 16.83 5.28 -5.31
CA THR A 618 16.98 6.11 -4.10
C THR A 618 17.10 7.59 -4.48
N MET A 619 16.42 8.44 -3.73
CA MET A 619 16.41 9.90 -3.92
C MET A 619 16.61 10.62 -2.60
N VAL A 620 17.35 11.73 -2.64
CA VAL A 620 17.48 12.65 -1.50
C VAL A 620 16.35 13.68 -1.59
N GLN A 621 15.66 13.91 -0.49
CA GLN A 621 14.58 14.88 -0.38
C GLN A 621 15.13 16.19 0.15
N TYR A 622 15.00 17.25 -0.62
CA TYR A 622 15.54 18.58 -0.31
C TYR A 622 14.45 19.59 -0.03
N ALA A 623 14.73 20.51 0.90
CA ALA A 623 14.05 21.78 1.00
C ALA A 623 14.85 22.87 0.29
N MET A 624 14.21 23.65 -0.57
CA MET A 624 14.74 24.90 -1.09
C MET A 624 14.48 25.98 -0.06
N LEU A 625 15.54 26.42 0.62
CA LEU A 625 15.51 27.44 1.69
C LEU A 625 15.93 28.79 1.15
N PRO A 626 15.07 29.82 1.21
CA PRO A 626 15.43 31.13 0.72
C PRO A 626 16.48 31.80 1.61
N THR A 627 17.43 32.46 0.99
CA THR A 627 18.50 33.20 1.70
C THR A 627 18.16 34.65 1.90
N GLU A 628 16.98 35.10 1.47
CA GLU A 628 16.47 36.47 1.65
C GLU A 628 14.94 36.53 1.54
N GLY A 629 14.33 37.55 2.10
CA GLY A 629 12.97 37.99 1.80
C GLY A 629 11.85 37.19 2.50
N LEU A 630 12.16 36.45 3.56
CA LEU A 630 11.13 35.77 4.40
C LEU A 630 10.51 36.68 5.48
N GLY A 631 11.28 37.63 5.97
CA GLY A 631 10.97 38.34 7.22
C GLY A 631 11.34 37.52 8.45
N GLN A 632 11.62 38.18 9.56
CA GLN A 632 12.25 37.60 10.74
C GLN A 632 11.46 36.41 11.30
N ALA A 633 10.15 36.56 11.52
CA ALA A 633 9.33 35.51 12.15
C ALA A 633 9.29 34.23 11.30
N LYS A 634 9.18 34.33 9.98
CA LYS A 634 9.19 33.18 9.09
C LYS A 634 10.57 32.55 8.99
N SER A 635 11.64 33.35 8.92
CA SER A 635 13.00 32.80 8.85
C SER A 635 13.36 32.04 10.12
N GLU A 636 12.97 32.53 11.28
CA GLU A 636 13.11 31.80 12.56
C GLU A 636 12.31 30.50 12.59
N ALA A 637 11.06 30.51 12.12
CA ALA A 637 10.20 29.35 12.07
C ALA A 637 10.73 28.27 11.08
N VAL A 638 11.13 28.65 9.87
CA VAL A 638 11.75 27.76 8.88
C VAL A 638 13.04 27.17 9.43
N SER A 639 13.94 28.00 9.94
CA SER A 639 15.21 27.57 10.53
C SER A 639 15.01 26.60 11.69
N GLY A 640 14.09 26.91 12.59
CA GLY A 640 13.76 26.09 13.73
C GLY A 640 13.19 24.73 13.32
N PHE A 641 12.27 24.72 12.36
CA PHE A 641 11.68 23.48 11.83
C PHE A 641 12.74 22.61 11.17
N VAL A 642 13.52 23.15 10.20
CA VAL A 642 14.53 22.38 9.48
C VAL A 642 15.61 21.85 10.44
N ARG A 643 16.09 22.65 11.40
CA ARG A 643 17.03 22.17 12.45
C ARG A 643 16.46 21.00 13.23
N THR A 644 15.17 21.04 13.57
CA THR A 644 14.54 19.97 14.35
C THR A 644 14.39 18.68 13.52
N VAL A 645 13.94 18.79 12.28
CA VAL A 645 13.68 17.58 11.44
C VAL A 645 14.98 16.94 10.94
N THR A 646 16.08 17.70 10.84
CA THR A 646 17.39 17.18 10.43
C THR A 646 18.30 16.80 11.60
N ASP A 647 17.82 16.96 12.85
CA ASP A 647 18.54 16.59 14.05
C ASP A 647 18.59 15.07 14.21
N PRO A 648 19.78 14.44 14.31
CA PRO A 648 19.92 12.99 14.47
C PRO A 648 19.23 12.41 15.69
N ASP A 649 19.11 13.20 16.77
CA ASP A 649 18.52 12.78 18.05
C ASP A 649 17.02 13.11 18.14
N ARG A 650 16.43 13.70 17.09
CA ARG A 650 15.03 14.14 17.03
C ARG A 650 14.35 13.70 15.75
N GLY A 651 14.35 14.59 14.75
CA GLY A 651 13.64 14.39 13.49
C GLY A 651 14.14 13.23 12.64
N GLN A 652 15.38 12.77 12.87
CA GLN A 652 15.98 11.63 12.19
C GLN A 652 15.87 10.31 12.97
N VAL A 653 15.26 10.33 14.16
CA VAL A 653 14.97 9.10 14.91
C VAL A 653 13.82 8.36 14.25
N TYR A 654 14.06 7.11 13.86
CA TYR A 654 13.03 6.28 13.24
C TYR A 654 11.88 5.99 14.18
N GLY A 655 10.68 6.06 13.66
CA GLY A 655 9.51 5.69 14.43
C GLY A 655 8.20 6.11 13.77
N ARG A 656 7.13 5.89 14.51
CA ARG A 656 5.77 6.27 14.12
C ARG A 656 5.21 7.42 14.96
N GLY A 657 5.98 7.91 15.90
CA GLY A 657 5.58 9.01 16.78
C GLY A 657 5.71 10.38 16.13
N ALA A 658 5.01 11.34 16.70
CA ALA A 658 5.09 12.74 16.30
C ALA A 658 6.53 13.26 16.33
N GLY A 659 6.99 13.86 15.28
CA GLY A 659 8.34 14.43 15.15
C GLY A 659 9.44 13.43 14.76
N GLN A 660 9.15 12.14 14.66
CA GLN A 660 10.11 11.12 14.25
C GLN A 660 10.18 10.98 12.74
N LEU A 661 11.23 10.35 12.22
CA LEU A 661 11.35 9.98 10.81
C LEU A 661 10.45 8.78 10.52
N ALA A 662 9.56 8.94 9.57
CA ALA A 662 8.60 7.92 9.19
C ALA A 662 9.28 6.64 8.64
N ILE A 663 8.59 5.52 8.75
CA ILE A 663 9.02 4.23 8.18
C ILE A 663 9.05 4.36 6.66
N GLY A 664 10.02 3.68 6.03
CA GLY A 664 10.23 3.72 4.58
C GLY A 664 11.18 4.82 4.12
N TYR A 665 11.66 5.66 5.04
CA TYR A 665 12.73 6.63 4.79
C TYR A 665 14.05 6.18 5.38
N ALA A 666 15.16 6.65 4.83
CA ALA A 666 16.48 6.53 5.43
C ALA A 666 16.94 7.88 5.95
N GLY A 667 17.48 7.87 7.17
CA GLY A 667 17.99 9.08 7.82
C GLY A 667 19.19 9.67 7.09
N LEU A 668 19.43 10.95 7.35
CA LEU A 668 20.57 11.67 6.82
C LEU A 668 21.89 11.09 7.34
N ASP A 669 22.88 11.02 6.47
CA ASP A 669 24.24 10.73 6.88
C ASP A 669 24.92 11.97 7.52
N LYS A 670 26.17 11.83 7.93
CA LYS A 670 26.91 12.93 8.59
C LYS A 670 27.14 14.12 7.65
N ALA A 671 27.39 13.87 6.37
CA ALA A 671 27.66 14.92 5.37
C ALA A 671 26.36 15.68 5.07
N GLN A 672 25.27 14.96 4.86
CA GLN A 672 23.93 15.52 4.67
C GLN A 672 23.47 16.32 5.89
N THR A 673 23.68 15.81 7.10
CA THR A 673 23.35 16.54 8.35
C THR A 673 24.15 17.84 8.45
N ALA A 674 25.44 17.80 8.13
CA ALA A 674 26.28 19.00 8.13
C ALA A 674 25.84 20.02 7.06
N GLN A 675 25.48 19.55 5.86
CA GLN A 675 24.93 20.36 4.80
C GLN A 675 23.61 21.02 5.22
N ALA A 676 22.67 20.26 5.79
CA ALA A 676 21.39 20.79 6.25
C ALA A 676 21.60 21.90 7.29
N LYS A 677 22.52 21.70 8.24
CA LYS A 677 22.87 22.71 9.24
C LYS A 677 23.46 23.98 8.59
N ALA A 678 24.39 23.83 7.66
CA ALA A 678 24.94 24.96 6.92
C ALA A 678 23.88 25.71 6.13
N ALA A 679 22.98 24.98 5.44
CA ALA A 679 21.87 25.58 4.69
C ALA A 679 20.95 26.43 5.59
N VAL A 680 20.63 25.94 6.78
CA VAL A 680 19.80 26.71 7.75
C VAL A 680 20.47 27.98 8.20
N ASP A 681 21.82 28.00 8.33
CA ASP A 681 22.54 29.18 8.74
C ASP A 681 22.54 30.31 7.66
N HIS A 682 22.15 29.97 6.42
CA HIS A 682 21.96 30.93 5.30
C HIS A 682 20.53 31.46 5.20
N VAL A 683 19.55 30.91 5.95
CA VAL A 683 18.18 31.41 5.93
C VAL A 683 18.14 32.78 6.59
N ALA A 684 17.79 33.80 5.82
CA ALA A 684 17.76 35.18 6.30
C ALA A 684 16.36 35.80 6.24
N ALA A 685 16.16 36.85 7.03
CA ALA A 685 14.93 37.61 7.11
C ALA A 685 14.57 38.38 5.83
#